data_88a570b1bfbf970ced4d42792c86e439
#
_entry.id   88a570b1bfbf970ced4d42792c86e439
#
_cell.length_a   1.000
_cell.length_b   1.000
_cell.length_c   1.000
_cell.angle_alpha   90.00
_cell.angle_beta   90.00
_cell.angle_gamma   90.00
#
_symmetry.space_group_name_H-M   'P 1'
#
loop_
_entity.id
_entity.type
_entity.pdbx_description
1 polymer ?
#
loop_
_entity_poly.entity_id
_entity_poly.type
_entity_poly.pdbx_seq_one_letter_code
_entity_poly.pdbx_strand_id
1 'polypeptide(L)'
;VPSPSRSRTGRRARPALFAAAAAVAGLFLAGLPATASQAADQESCRPDGLYETPGTDVPYCSVYDSAGREKMGADHPRRVIGYFTSWRTGKDGKPAYLASDIPWDKITHINYAFAHVDGGNRLSVGADGAANPATGMTWPGVQGAEMDPGLPYKGHFNLLTKFKKQHPDVKTMISVGGWAETGGYFKGDGTRVDSGGFYSMATNADGSVNQAGIDTFADSAVDFVRTYGFNGVDIDYEYPTTMKDAGNPLDWSFANGRRAGLVKGYAALMKTLRERLDRAGAADGRHYLLSVAAPSSGYLLRGMETFQVQKYLDYVNIMSYDLHGAWNEYVGPNASLFDDGRDAELASAGVYTTSQYGGIGYLNTDWAYHYFRGSMPAGRINIGLPYYTRGFKNVTGGTDGLWGRAPSTDCPAGSGLTKCGDGAVGIDNLWHDLDTKGAESPAGSNPMWHAKNLEKGIVGDYVTDYGFPAGTRLTGTYARKYDATLVAPWLWNAEKKVFLSTEDEQSVRAKADYVADRGIGGAMIWELAGDYAWDAGKGQYVPGSTLTDTMYDTFKAAGPYGARRATTEMPSEALDVGVEFEQFPLGDSNYPISPKLKITNNSGTTLPGGTEFRFDYGTSAPGNAKDQSGWGTSVISSDHTGSNVGGLKGDHHRVSLKLPAWQSLAPGASTTVDLVYYLPVSTPSNWTVTFGGKSYALTGDLARGTTGAGPGTPTPTPTPTPTPTPTGSGSPDPVECAAPAWNTATAYGGGSTVSHEGHTWKSKWWTKGEEPGTTGEWGVWQDLGAC
;
A
#
# COMPACT_ATOMS: atom_id res chain seq x y z
N VAL A 1 2.32 -31.76 62.19
CA VAL A 1 1.75 -32.97 62.84
C VAL A 1 0.74 -32.49 63.88
N PRO A 2 -0.48 -33.00 63.99
CA PRO A 2 -1.10 -34.10 63.25
C PRO A 2 -2.54 -33.84 62.75
N SER A 3 -2.98 -34.66 61.82
CA SER A 3 -4.37 -35.06 61.66
C SER A 3 -4.85 -35.88 62.87
N PRO A 4 -6.13 -36.21 63.06
CA PRO A 4 -6.97 -37.02 62.18
C PRO A 4 -8.45 -36.65 62.28
N SER A 5 -9.44 -37.19 61.63
CA SER A 5 -9.90 -38.47 61.14
C SER A 5 -11.40 -38.53 61.01
N ARG A 6 -11.86 -39.34 60.05
CA ARG A 6 -13.04 -40.25 60.03
C ARG A 6 -14.47 -39.67 60.05
N SER A 7 -15.48 -40.18 59.40
CA SER A 7 -15.70 -41.47 58.73
C SER A 7 -17.14 -41.57 58.20
N ARG A 8 -17.29 -42.33 57.07
CA ARG A 8 -18.46 -43.26 56.77
C ARG A 8 -19.88 -42.70 56.64
N THR A 9 -20.72 -43.09 55.71
CA THR A 9 -21.12 -44.37 55.07
C THR A 9 -22.11 -43.95 53.97
N GLY A 10 -22.22 -44.40 52.79
CA GLY A 10 -22.42 -45.72 52.24
C GLY A 10 -23.89 -45.97 51.89
N ARG A 11 -24.20 -46.03 50.55
CA ARG A 11 -25.13 -47.09 50.07
C ARG A 11 -25.23 -47.06 48.54
N ARG A 12 -25.05 -48.22 47.95
CA ARG A 12 -25.27 -48.56 46.52
C ARG A 12 -26.76 -48.76 46.25
N ALA A 13 -27.20 -48.45 45.02
CA ALA A 13 -28.13 -49.27 44.25
C ALA A 13 -28.05 -48.98 42.77
N ARG A 14 -27.88 -49.97 41.95
CA ARG A 14 -28.15 -50.13 40.53
C ARG A 14 -29.44 -50.93 40.36
N PRO A 15 -29.95 -51.17 39.13
CA PRO A 15 -30.25 -50.34 37.93
C PRO A 15 -31.72 -50.51 37.50
N ALA A 16 -32.21 -49.74 36.56
CA ALA A 16 -33.35 -50.11 35.71
C ALA A 16 -33.20 -49.57 34.30
N LEU A 17 -33.16 -50.46 33.33
CA LEU A 17 -33.36 -50.25 31.92
C LEU A 17 -34.81 -49.82 31.67
N PHE A 18 -35.04 -48.82 30.84
CA PHE A 18 -36.18 -48.72 29.97
C PHE A 18 -35.79 -48.20 28.58
N ALA A 19 -36.03 -49.04 27.60
CA ALA A 19 -36.00 -48.70 26.19
C ALA A 19 -37.26 -47.92 25.82
N ALA A 20 -37.15 -46.86 25.08
CA ALA A 20 -38.26 -46.24 24.37
C ALA A 20 -37.81 -45.70 23.02
N ALA A 21 -38.61 -45.98 22.03
CA ALA A 21 -38.43 -45.98 20.61
C ALA A 21 -38.04 -44.60 19.99
N ALA A 22 -37.28 -44.68 18.92
CA ALA A 22 -37.00 -43.60 17.96
C ALA A 22 -38.27 -43.12 17.25
N ALA A 23 -38.52 -41.81 17.31
CA ALA A 23 -39.35 -41.11 16.35
C ALA A 23 -38.46 -40.15 15.59
N VAL A 24 -38.17 -40.49 14.34
CA VAL A 24 -37.47 -39.60 13.39
C VAL A 24 -38.48 -38.56 12.91
N ALA A 25 -38.42 -37.36 13.45
CA ALA A 25 -39.05 -36.20 12.85
C ALA A 25 -38.02 -35.50 11.97
N GLY A 26 -38.11 -35.70 10.66
CA GLY A 26 -37.32 -34.95 9.66
C GLY A 26 -37.78 -33.49 9.66
N LEU A 27 -36.96 -32.60 10.17
CA LEU A 27 -37.06 -31.18 9.89
C LEU A 27 -36.39 -30.93 8.53
N PHE A 28 -37.20 -30.75 7.50
CA PHE A 28 -36.81 -30.05 6.31
C PHE A 28 -36.60 -28.59 6.67
N LEU A 29 -35.34 -28.19 6.85
CA LEU A 29 -34.96 -26.78 6.78
C LEU A 29 -35.03 -26.37 5.30
N ALA A 30 -36.12 -25.71 4.92
CA ALA A 30 -36.22 -24.99 3.68
C ALA A 30 -35.11 -23.95 3.67
N GLY A 31 -34.11 -24.11 2.79
CA GLY A 31 -33.08 -23.11 2.49
C GLY A 31 -33.78 -21.85 1.97
N LEU A 32 -33.75 -20.81 2.77
CA LEU A 32 -34.12 -19.47 2.32
C LEU A 32 -32.99 -18.95 1.37
N PRO A 33 -33.31 -18.27 0.28
CA PRO A 33 -32.31 -17.60 -0.54
C PRO A 33 -31.77 -16.40 0.23
N ALA A 34 -30.63 -16.56 0.86
CA ALA A 34 -29.97 -15.55 1.72
C ALA A 34 -29.05 -14.60 0.97
N THR A 35 -29.07 -14.55 -0.37
CA THR A 35 -27.93 -13.98 -1.08
C THR A 35 -28.04 -12.52 -1.51
N ALA A 36 -29.22 -12.01 -1.86
CA ALA A 36 -29.32 -10.63 -2.35
C ALA A 36 -29.28 -9.56 -1.24
N SER A 37 -29.78 -9.88 -0.05
CA SER A 37 -29.82 -8.95 1.09
C SER A 37 -28.45 -8.83 1.77
N GLN A 38 -27.64 -9.90 1.82
CA GLN A 38 -26.30 -9.88 2.41
C GLN A 38 -25.28 -9.16 1.51
N ALA A 39 -25.36 -9.34 0.21
CA ALA A 39 -24.45 -8.65 -0.74
C ALA A 39 -24.65 -7.14 -0.71
N ALA A 40 -25.88 -6.66 -0.69
CA ALA A 40 -26.20 -5.22 -0.57
C ALA A 40 -25.77 -4.63 0.78
N ASP A 41 -25.71 -5.44 1.85
CA ASP A 41 -25.26 -5.01 3.17
C ASP A 41 -23.72 -4.88 3.21
N GLN A 42 -22.96 -5.81 2.60
CA GLN A 42 -21.50 -5.75 2.54
C GLN A 42 -20.99 -4.52 1.76
N GLU A 43 -21.64 -4.17 0.66
CA GLU A 43 -21.29 -2.99 -0.14
C GLU A 43 -21.39 -1.68 0.68
N SER A 44 -22.29 -1.61 1.64
CA SER A 44 -22.41 -0.47 2.55
C SER A 44 -21.14 -0.23 3.38
N CYS A 45 -20.29 -1.24 3.58
CA CYS A 45 -19.04 -1.14 4.32
C CYS A 45 -17.79 -0.93 3.41
N ARG A 46 -17.90 -1.12 2.08
CA ARG A 46 -16.75 -0.98 1.18
C ARG A 46 -16.19 0.44 1.24
N PRO A 47 -14.87 0.64 1.48
CA PRO A 47 -14.26 1.96 1.43
C PRO A 47 -14.47 2.67 0.10
N ASP A 48 -14.64 4.00 0.13
CA ASP A 48 -14.83 4.80 -1.08
C ASP A 48 -13.65 4.65 -2.06
N GLY A 49 -13.95 4.32 -3.32
CA GLY A 49 -12.98 4.08 -4.38
C GLY A 49 -12.18 2.78 -4.28
N LEU A 50 -12.51 1.87 -3.36
CA LEU A 50 -11.91 0.53 -3.37
C LEU A 50 -12.53 -0.32 -4.48
N TYR A 51 -11.66 -1.02 -5.23
CA TYR A 51 -12.05 -1.92 -6.32
C TYR A 51 -12.98 -3.02 -5.84
N GLU A 52 -13.98 -3.30 -6.63
CA GLU A 52 -14.91 -4.41 -6.44
C GLU A 52 -14.49 -5.57 -7.35
N THR A 53 -14.18 -6.71 -6.75
CA THR A 53 -13.84 -7.92 -7.50
C THR A 53 -15.09 -8.51 -8.13
N PRO A 54 -15.18 -8.59 -9.47
CA PRO A 54 -16.40 -9.04 -10.14
C PRO A 54 -16.83 -10.45 -9.70
N GLY A 55 -18.11 -10.60 -9.41
CA GLY A 55 -18.72 -11.88 -9.04
C GLY A 55 -18.26 -12.45 -7.71
N THR A 56 -17.79 -11.61 -6.78
CA THR A 56 -17.30 -12.04 -5.47
C THR A 56 -17.99 -11.25 -4.36
N ASP A 57 -18.67 -11.92 -3.44
CA ASP A 57 -19.29 -11.32 -2.26
C ASP A 57 -18.22 -11.09 -1.18
N VAL A 58 -17.48 -9.99 -1.30
CA VAL A 58 -16.40 -9.66 -0.36
C VAL A 58 -16.97 -9.23 0.99
N PRO A 59 -16.57 -9.83 2.11
CA PRO A 59 -17.12 -9.52 3.43
C PRO A 59 -16.48 -8.24 4.02
N TYR A 60 -16.69 -7.09 3.38
CA TYR A 60 -16.14 -5.80 3.79
C TYR A 60 -16.50 -5.43 5.23
N CYS A 61 -17.74 -5.74 5.65
CA CYS A 61 -18.21 -5.44 6.99
C CYS A 61 -17.49 -6.22 8.10
N SER A 62 -16.69 -7.22 7.78
CA SER A 62 -15.81 -7.88 8.76
C SER A 62 -14.70 -6.97 9.27
N VAL A 63 -14.26 -6.01 8.44
CA VAL A 63 -13.16 -5.08 8.73
C VAL A 63 -13.63 -3.64 8.83
N TYR A 64 -14.63 -3.24 8.04
CA TYR A 64 -15.08 -1.86 7.93
C TYR A 64 -16.47 -1.65 8.55
N ASP A 65 -16.71 -0.43 9.04
CA ASP A 65 -18.03 0.02 9.48
C ASP A 65 -18.91 0.47 8.30
N SER A 66 -20.17 0.81 8.56
CA SER A 66 -21.09 1.34 7.56
C SER A 66 -20.69 2.69 6.96
N ALA A 67 -19.68 3.37 7.48
CA ALA A 67 -19.06 4.54 6.87
C ALA A 67 -17.82 4.22 6.03
N GLY A 68 -17.45 2.94 5.85
CA GLY A 68 -16.23 2.49 5.17
C GLY A 68 -14.96 2.81 5.94
N ARG A 69 -15.06 2.97 7.27
CA ARG A 69 -13.92 3.17 8.15
C ARG A 69 -13.54 1.85 8.79
N GLU A 70 -12.24 1.63 8.89
CA GLU A 70 -11.71 0.42 9.50
C GLU A 70 -12.01 0.34 11.00
N LYS A 71 -12.40 -0.84 11.45
CA LYS A 71 -12.60 -1.17 12.87
C LYS A 71 -11.24 -1.51 13.48
N MET A 72 -10.77 -0.67 14.41
CA MET A 72 -9.45 -0.77 15.02
C MET A 72 -9.48 -0.78 16.55
N GLY A 73 -10.66 -0.99 17.14
CA GLY A 73 -10.88 -0.85 18.58
C GLY A 73 -11.36 0.56 18.97
N ALA A 74 -11.96 0.66 20.16
CA ALA A 74 -12.67 1.87 20.60
C ALA A 74 -11.74 3.09 20.75
N ASP A 75 -10.48 2.86 21.12
CA ASP A 75 -9.50 3.90 21.43
C ASP A 75 -8.57 4.24 20.25
N HIS A 76 -8.85 3.71 19.06
CA HIS A 76 -8.00 3.87 17.89
C HIS A 76 -8.77 4.44 16.68
N PRO A 77 -9.09 5.74 16.66
CA PRO A 77 -9.74 6.37 15.51
C PRO A 77 -8.80 6.60 14.31
N ARG A 78 -7.49 6.34 14.48
CA ARG A 78 -6.43 6.42 13.48
C ARG A 78 -5.57 5.16 13.51
N ARG A 79 -4.97 4.80 12.37
CA ARG A 79 -3.98 3.72 12.32
C ARG A 79 -2.67 4.17 12.95
N VAL A 80 -2.13 3.31 13.80
CA VAL A 80 -0.74 3.31 14.23
C VAL A 80 -0.14 2.03 13.69
N ILE A 81 0.60 2.12 12.57
CA ILE A 81 1.17 0.99 11.86
C ILE A 81 2.65 0.92 12.18
N GLY A 82 3.12 -0.19 12.73
CA GLY A 82 4.54 -0.37 13.03
C GLY A 82 5.18 -1.47 12.20
N TYR A 83 6.32 -1.18 11.58
CA TYR A 83 7.16 -2.22 11.00
C TYR A 83 7.93 -2.93 12.11
N PHE A 84 7.75 -4.25 12.18
CA PHE A 84 8.46 -5.17 13.06
C PHE A 84 9.44 -5.99 12.24
N THR A 85 10.73 -5.71 12.43
CA THR A 85 11.80 -6.22 11.58
C THR A 85 12.35 -7.55 12.05
N SER A 86 12.62 -8.47 11.13
CA SER A 86 13.01 -9.86 11.41
C SER A 86 14.41 -9.99 11.99
N TRP A 87 15.29 -9.01 11.80
CA TRP A 87 16.71 -9.07 12.15
C TRP A 87 17.08 -8.55 13.54
N ARG A 88 16.15 -7.94 14.29
CA ARG A 88 16.39 -7.44 15.65
C ARG A 88 16.24 -8.55 16.69
N THR A 89 16.94 -9.65 16.49
CA THR A 89 16.73 -10.89 17.27
C THR A 89 17.56 -10.96 18.55
N GLY A 90 18.57 -10.09 18.71
CA GLY A 90 19.54 -10.18 19.82
C GLY A 90 20.52 -11.34 19.73
N LYS A 91 20.50 -12.15 18.67
CA LYS A 91 21.38 -13.30 18.49
C LYS A 91 22.78 -12.95 18.00
N ASP A 92 22.96 -11.73 17.57
CA ASP A 92 24.24 -11.14 17.15
C ASP A 92 24.96 -10.38 18.27
N GLY A 93 24.48 -10.48 19.52
CA GLY A 93 25.00 -9.75 20.67
C GLY A 93 24.44 -8.33 20.81
N LYS A 94 23.65 -7.84 19.86
CA LYS A 94 23.01 -6.51 19.89
C LYS A 94 21.68 -6.58 20.65
N PRO A 95 21.13 -5.43 21.09
CA PRO A 95 19.83 -5.39 21.71
C PRO A 95 18.75 -6.04 20.84
N ALA A 96 17.94 -6.92 21.44
CA ALA A 96 16.78 -7.51 20.79
C ALA A 96 15.60 -6.55 20.83
N TYR A 97 14.73 -6.64 19.82
CA TYR A 97 13.37 -6.10 19.84
C TYR A 97 12.45 -7.24 19.39
N LEU A 98 11.70 -7.80 20.31
CA LEU A 98 10.87 -8.99 20.07
C LEU A 98 9.38 -8.60 20.10
N ALA A 99 8.50 -9.53 19.74
CA ALA A 99 7.08 -9.28 19.77
C ALA A 99 6.54 -8.89 21.16
N SER A 100 7.24 -9.27 22.25
CA SER A 100 6.95 -8.83 23.62
C SER A 100 7.24 -7.36 23.89
N ASP A 101 8.09 -6.73 23.07
CA ASP A 101 8.50 -5.33 23.25
C ASP A 101 7.58 -4.37 22.49
N ILE A 102 6.73 -4.89 21.62
CA ILE A 102 5.75 -4.10 20.87
C ILE A 102 4.72 -3.52 21.84
N PRO A 103 4.40 -2.20 21.76
CA PRO A 103 3.34 -1.59 22.57
C PRO A 103 1.95 -1.93 22.04
N TRP A 104 1.51 -3.18 22.23
CA TRP A 104 0.30 -3.77 21.65
C TRP A 104 -0.97 -2.95 21.89
N ASP A 105 -1.07 -2.26 23.03
CA ASP A 105 -2.22 -1.41 23.36
C ASP A 105 -2.23 -0.07 22.62
N LYS A 106 -1.15 0.25 21.90
CA LYS A 106 -0.96 1.51 21.18
C LYS A 106 -0.91 1.36 19.67
N ILE A 107 -0.74 0.11 19.19
CA ILE A 107 -0.59 -0.26 17.80
C ILE A 107 -1.90 -0.81 17.25
N THR A 108 -2.22 -0.48 16.01
CA THR A 108 -3.37 -1.07 15.29
C THR A 108 -2.95 -2.11 14.27
N HIS A 109 -1.78 -1.92 13.68
CA HIS A 109 -1.23 -2.82 12.65
C HIS A 109 0.25 -3.07 12.89
N ILE A 110 0.67 -4.29 12.61
CA ILE A 110 2.07 -4.70 12.60
C ILE A 110 2.39 -5.23 11.22
N ASN A 111 3.29 -4.56 10.51
CA ASN A 111 3.85 -5.03 9.25
C ASN A 111 5.14 -5.81 9.58
N TYR A 112 5.13 -7.12 9.36
CA TYR A 112 6.33 -7.93 9.55
C TYR A 112 7.27 -7.78 8.36
N ALA A 113 8.47 -7.31 8.57
CA ALA A 113 9.50 -7.04 7.55
C ALA A 113 10.67 -8.01 7.69
N PHE A 114 11.03 -8.81 6.67
CA PHE A 114 10.35 -8.93 5.40
C PHE A 114 10.15 -10.39 5.00
N ALA A 115 9.16 -10.64 4.17
CA ALA A 115 9.17 -11.73 3.23
C ALA A 115 9.73 -11.24 1.89
N HIS A 116 10.08 -12.16 0.99
CA HIS A 116 10.61 -11.87 -0.34
C HIS A 116 9.90 -12.69 -1.43
N VAL A 117 10.17 -12.36 -2.69
CA VAL A 117 9.81 -13.19 -3.83
C VAL A 117 10.96 -14.15 -4.09
N ASP A 118 10.74 -15.45 -3.93
CA ASP A 118 11.77 -16.47 -4.18
C ASP A 118 12.00 -16.73 -5.68
N GLY A 119 13.00 -17.57 -5.99
CA GLY A 119 13.32 -17.94 -7.37
C GLY A 119 12.22 -18.70 -8.11
N GLY A 120 11.18 -19.16 -7.42
CA GLY A 120 9.97 -19.78 -7.97
C GLY A 120 8.79 -18.83 -8.07
N ASN A 121 9.00 -17.53 -7.91
CA ASN A 121 7.96 -16.50 -7.88
C ASN A 121 6.95 -16.66 -6.74
N ARG A 122 7.36 -17.23 -5.61
CA ARG A 122 6.48 -17.44 -4.44
C ARG A 122 6.85 -16.49 -3.31
N LEU A 123 5.88 -16.16 -2.48
CA LEU A 123 6.13 -15.48 -1.22
C LEU A 123 6.86 -16.42 -0.26
N SER A 124 7.99 -15.99 0.27
CA SER A 124 8.87 -16.79 1.12
C SER A 124 9.49 -15.97 2.25
N VAL A 125 9.75 -16.60 3.38
CA VAL A 125 10.61 -16.10 4.48
C VAL A 125 11.86 -16.95 4.66
N GLY A 126 12.24 -17.68 3.61
CA GLY A 126 13.37 -18.60 3.61
C GLY A 126 13.02 -19.98 4.17
N ALA A 127 14.02 -20.84 4.24
CA ALA A 127 13.85 -22.21 4.69
C ALA A 127 13.57 -22.28 6.21
N ASP A 128 12.71 -23.19 6.61
CA ASP A 128 12.46 -23.49 8.01
C ASP A 128 13.74 -23.98 8.71
N GLY A 129 13.92 -23.56 9.95
CA GLY A 129 15.07 -23.96 10.77
C GLY A 129 15.26 -23.07 11.97
N ALA A 130 16.07 -23.50 12.92
CA ALA A 130 16.32 -22.76 14.17
C ALA A 130 16.95 -21.37 13.98
N ALA A 131 17.58 -21.13 12.83
CA ALA A 131 18.16 -19.84 12.47
C ALA A 131 17.15 -18.91 11.79
N ASN A 132 15.98 -19.41 11.33
CA ASN A 132 14.96 -18.60 10.71
C ASN A 132 14.18 -17.80 11.78
N PRO A 133 14.27 -16.47 11.82
CA PRO A 133 13.58 -15.69 12.84
C PRO A 133 12.06 -15.73 12.68
N ALA A 134 11.54 -15.90 11.46
CA ALA A 134 10.11 -15.90 11.19
C ALA A 134 9.42 -17.14 11.76
N THR A 135 9.94 -18.35 11.47
CA THR A 135 9.22 -19.62 11.67
C THR A 135 9.93 -20.61 12.62
N GLY A 136 11.22 -20.42 12.93
CA GLY A 136 12.01 -21.44 13.64
C GLY A 136 12.76 -21.01 14.88
N MET A 137 13.22 -19.76 14.96
CA MET A 137 14.03 -19.24 16.05
C MET A 137 13.27 -19.21 17.37
N THR A 138 13.98 -19.38 18.48
CA THR A 138 13.41 -19.30 19.84
C THR A 138 14.33 -18.53 20.79
N TRP A 139 13.76 -17.99 21.86
CA TRP A 139 14.43 -17.17 22.87
C TRP A 139 14.20 -17.76 24.29
N PRO A 140 14.79 -18.93 24.64
CA PRO A 140 14.61 -19.56 25.93
C PRO A 140 15.04 -18.64 27.08
N GLY A 141 14.19 -18.50 28.11
CA GLY A 141 14.46 -17.66 29.27
C GLY A 141 14.20 -16.17 29.10
N VAL A 142 13.80 -15.74 27.91
CA VAL A 142 13.37 -14.34 27.68
C VAL A 142 11.87 -14.24 28.00
N GLN A 143 11.54 -13.42 28.99
CA GLN A 143 10.15 -13.19 29.42
C GLN A 143 9.33 -12.61 28.27
N GLY A 144 8.14 -13.17 28.03
CA GLY A 144 7.26 -12.78 26.94
C GLY A 144 7.54 -13.48 25.61
N ALA A 145 8.75 -14.04 25.43
CA ALA A 145 9.17 -14.75 24.21
C ALA A 145 8.95 -16.27 24.28
N GLU A 146 8.17 -16.76 25.23
CA GLU A 146 7.77 -18.16 25.31
C GLU A 146 6.82 -18.51 24.15
N MET A 147 7.16 -19.58 23.43
CA MET A 147 6.35 -20.07 22.31
C MET A 147 4.97 -20.58 22.78
N ASP A 148 3.93 -20.29 22.03
CA ASP A 148 2.63 -20.96 22.16
C ASP A 148 2.75 -22.40 21.60
N PRO A 149 2.67 -23.45 22.46
CA PRO A 149 2.82 -24.84 22.02
C PRO A 149 1.65 -25.35 21.17
N GLY A 150 0.56 -24.58 21.10
CA GLY A 150 -0.59 -24.91 20.26
C GLY A 150 -0.43 -24.54 18.78
N LEU A 151 0.67 -23.88 18.42
CA LEU A 151 0.95 -23.51 17.03
C LEU A 151 1.99 -24.45 16.40
N PRO A 152 1.84 -24.84 15.12
CA PRO A 152 2.74 -25.76 14.46
C PRO A 152 4.09 -25.15 14.06
N TYR A 153 4.27 -23.85 14.20
CA TYR A 153 5.48 -23.07 13.88
C TYR A 153 5.98 -22.32 15.11
N LYS A 154 7.23 -21.88 15.05
CA LYS A 154 7.94 -21.11 16.10
C LYS A 154 8.21 -19.69 15.60
N GLY A 155 9.27 -19.08 16.10
CA GLY A 155 9.75 -17.77 15.67
C GLY A 155 8.81 -16.60 15.96
N HIS A 156 9.05 -15.52 15.26
CA HIS A 156 8.24 -14.30 15.40
C HIS A 156 6.77 -14.54 15.05
N PHE A 157 6.46 -15.42 14.09
CA PHE A 157 5.06 -15.68 13.72
C PHE A 157 4.28 -16.34 14.85
N ASN A 158 4.92 -17.24 15.60
CA ASN A 158 4.32 -17.82 16.80
C ASN A 158 4.03 -16.75 17.85
N LEU A 159 5.01 -15.89 18.14
CA LEU A 159 4.87 -14.80 19.11
C LEU A 159 3.81 -13.78 18.67
N LEU A 160 3.83 -13.34 17.42
CA LEU A 160 2.82 -12.41 16.88
C LEU A 160 1.41 -12.99 17.00
N THR A 161 1.23 -14.27 16.66
CA THR A 161 -0.07 -14.97 16.81
C THR A 161 -0.48 -15.10 18.27
N LYS A 162 0.47 -15.41 19.17
CA LYS A 162 0.25 -15.47 20.63
C LYS A 162 -0.26 -14.15 21.17
N PHE A 163 0.43 -13.04 20.87
CA PHE A 163 0.03 -11.71 21.34
C PHE A 163 -1.27 -11.22 20.68
N LYS A 164 -1.47 -11.51 19.40
CA LYS A 164 -2.71 -11.16 18.70
C LYS A 164 -3.95 -11.81 19.31
N LYS A 165 -3.84 -13.00 19.90
CA LYS A 165 -4.94 -13.60 20.68
C LYS A 165 -5.31 -12.78 21.93
N GLN A 166 -4.36 -12.01 22.46
CA GLN A 166 -4.59 -11.12 23.62
C GLN A 166 -5.07 -9.72 23.18
N HIS A 167 -4.71 -9.31 21.95
CA HIS A 167 -5.06 -8.04 21.34
C HIS A 167 -5.78 -8.25 20.00
N PRO A 168 -7.02 -8.73 20.02
CA PRO A 168 -7.72 -9.21 18.80
C PRO A 168 -8.03 -8.13 17.78
N ASP A 169 -8.02 -6.86 18.17
CA ASP A 169 -8.22 -5.72 17.27
C ASP A 169 -6.95 -5.37 16.46
N VAL A 170 -5.76 -5.82 16.92
CA VAL A 170 -4.51 -5.59 16.21
C VAL A 170 -4.38 -6.53 15.02
N LYS A 171 -4.09 -5.96 13.86
CA LYS A 171 -3.90 -6.70 12.61
C LYS A 171 -2.42 -6.91 12.31
N THR A 172 -2.06 -8.07 11.80
CA THR A 172 -0.72 -8.37 11.34
C THR A 172 -0.72 -8.50 9.82
N MET A 173 0.21 -7.82 9.16
CA MET A 173 0.42 -7.86 7.73
C MET A 173 1.79 -8.48 7.44
N ILE A 174 1.89 -9.27 6.38
CA ILE A 174 3.19 -9.68 5.88
C ILE A 174 3.68 -8.66 4.85
N SER A 175 4.79 -7.99 5.13
CA SER A 175 5.42 -7.08 4.18
C SER A 175 6.42 -7.84 3.32
N VAL A 176 6.38 -7.58 2.00
CA VAL A 176 7.15 -8.32 1.00
C VAL A 176 8.03 -7.36 0.22
N GLY A 177 9.33 -7.63 0.18
CA GLY A 177 10.32 -6.86 -0.58
C GLY A 177 11.20 -5.97 0.29
N GLY A 178 10.99 -4.67 0.22
CA GLY A 178 11.87 -3.65 0.82
C GLY A 178 13.14 -3.41 0.00
N TRP A 179 13.93 -2.42 0.42
CA TRP A 179 15.14 -1.99 -0.30
C TRP A 179 16.08 -3.12 -0.69
N ALA A 180 16.33 -4.06 0.23
CA ALA A 180 17.31 -5.12 0.04
C ALA A 180 16.79 -6.35 -0.71
N GLU A 181 15.48 -6.60 -0.68
CA GLU A 181 14.88 -7.84 -1.21
C GLU A 181 13.83 -7.62 -2.30
N THR A 182 13.76 -6.42 -2.90
CA THR A 182 12.91 -6.15 -4.07
C THR A 182 13.29 -6.96 -5.30
N GLY A 183 14.59 -7.05 -5.62
CA GLY A 183 15.09 -7.75 -6.83
C GLY A 183 15.82 -9.05 -6.56
N GLY A 184 15.84 -9.49 -5.32
CA GLY A 184 16.48 -10.72 -4.88
C GLY A 184 16.13 -11.03 -3.43
N TYR A 185 16.92 -11.88 -2.77
CA TYR A 185 16.73 -12.17 -1.35
C TYR A 185 18.01 -12.70 -0.69
N PHE A 186 18.06 -12.71 0.64
CA PHE A 186 19.18 -13.26 1.39
C PHE A 186 18.86 -14.64 1.95
N LYS A 187 19.81 -15.57 1.82
CA LYS A 187 19.77 -16.85 2.52
C LYS A 187 20.14 -16.67 3.99
N GLY A 188 19.85 -17.68 4.81
CA GLY A 188 20.17 -17.67 6.24
C GLY A 188 21.67 -17.57 6.56
N ASP A 189 22.56 -17.77 5.58
CA ASP A 189 24.01 -17.57 5.69
C ASP A 189 24.46 -16.15 5.26
N GLY A 190 23.53 -15.26 4.95
CA GLY A 190 23.78 -13.89 4.48
C GLY A 190 24.14 -13.78 2.98
N THR A 191 24.15 -14.90 2.24
CA THR A 191 24.41 -14.86 0.78
C THR A 191 23.20 -14.33 0.05
N ARG A 192 23.37 -13.27 -0.76
CA ARG A 192 22.31 -12.75 -1.65
C ARG A 192 22.08 -13.66 -2.84
N VAL A 193 20.83 -13.90 -3.16
CA VAL A 193 20.38 -14.59 -4.39
C VAL A 193 19.72 -13.54 -5.30
N ASP A 194 20.34 -13.29 -6.44
CA ASP A 194 19.83 -12.40 -7.47
C ASP A 194 18.81 -13.15 -8.32
N SER A 195 17.55 -13.15 -7.93
CA SER A 195 16.46 -13.83 -8.64
C SER A 195 15.65 -12.92 -9.53
N GLY A 196 15.86 -11.60 -9.43
CA GLY A 196 15.04 -10.57 -10.06
C GLY A 196 13.78 -10.20 -9.26
N GLY A 197 13.43 -10.95 -8.22
CA GLY A 197 12.35 -10.61 -7.29
C GLY A 197 11.08 -10.11 -7.98
N PHE A 198 10.53 -8.99 -7.51
CA PHE A 198 9.37 -8.34 -8.11
C PHE A 198 9.59 -7.96 -9.58
N TYR A 199 10.79 -7.51 -9.96
CA TYR A 199 11.08 -7.09 -11.34
C TYR A 199 10.84 -8.20 -12.36
N SER A 200 11.32 -9.41 -12.06
CA SER A 200 11.17 -10.58 -12.94
C SER A 200 9.84 -11.29 -12.76
N MET A 201 9.31 -11.31 -11.54
CA MET A 201 8.03 -11.96 -11.23
C MET A 201 6.87 -11.26 -11.93
N ALA A 202 6.85 -9.92 -11.96
CA ALA A 202 5.74 -9.15 -12.52
C ALA A 202 5.94 -8.73 -13.99
N THR A 203 7.21 -8.69 -14.49
CA THR A 203 7.52 -8.13 -15.81
C THR A 203 8.56 -8.99 -16.52
N ASN A 204 8.27 -9.45 -17.74
CA ASN A 204 9.21 -10.17 -18.60
C ASN A 204 10.37 -9.26 -19.05
N ALA A 205 11.44 -9.85 -19.54
CA ALA A 205 12.61 -9.12 -20.01
C ALA A 205 12.32 -8.15 -21.17
N ASP A 206 11.28 -8.43 -21.98
CA ASP A 206 10.82 -7.58 -23.07
C ASP A 206 9.87 -6.45 -22.63
N GLY A 207 9.59 -6.32 -21.32
CA GLY A 207 8.68 -5.34 -20.75
C GLY A 207 7.19 -5.75 -20.77
N SER A 208 6.85 -6.93 -21.28
CA SER A 208 5.48 -7.44 -21.18
C SER A 208 5.16 -7.92 -19.76
N VAL A 209 3.87 -7.96 -19.42
CA VAL A 209 3.41 -8.47 -18.12
C VAL A 209 3.69 -9.96 -18.02
N ASN A 210 4.29 -10.40 -16.90
CA ASN A 210 4.49 -11.81 -16.59
C ASN A 210 3.32 -12.34 -15.74
N GLN A 211 2.17 -12.57 -16.37
CA GLN A 211 0.97 -12.99 -15.65
C GLN A 211 1.17 -14.32 -14.91
N ALA A 212 1.92 -15.28 -15.47
CA ALA A 212 2.18 -16.57 -14.81
C ALA A 212 2.98 -16.41 -13.51
N GLY A 213 3.98 -15.52 -13.49
CA GLY A 213 4.71 -15.19 -12.28
C GLY A 213 3.81 -14.52 -11.23
N ILE A 214 2.98 -13.58 -11.67
CA ILE A 214 2.02 -12.86 -10.81
C ILE A 214 1.01 -13.85 -10.21
N ASP A 215 0.45 -14.75 -10.98
CA ASP A 215 -0.53 -15.75 -10.50
C ASP A 215 0.12 -16.67 -9.45
N THR A 216 1.34 -17.14 -9.69
CA THR A 216 2.10 -17.97 -8.75
C THR A 216 2.33 -17.22 -7.42
N PHE A 217 2.73 -15.96 -7.50
CA PHE A 217 2.93 -15.13 -6.32
C PHE A 217 1.64 -14.92 -5.55
N ALA A 218 0.57 -14.52 -6.23
CA ALA A 218 -0.71 -14.20 -5.59
C ALA A 218 -1.35 -15.43 -4.91
N ASP A 219 -1.28 -16.60 -5.55
CA ASP A 219 -1.76 -17.85 -4.96
C ASP A 219 -0.94 -18.22 -3.71
N SER A 220 0.40 -18.12 -3.80
CA SER A 220 1.28 -18.38 -2.64
C SER A 220 1.08 -17.38 -1.50
N ALA A 221 0.76 -16.12 -1.79
CA ALA A 221 0.48 -15.10 -0.79
C ALA A 221 -0.83 -15.40 -0.03
N VAL A 222 -1.86 -15.87 -0.73
CA VAL A 222 -3.11 -16.34 -0.09
C VAL A 222 -2.84 -17.52 0.84
N ASP A 223 -2.10 -18.52 0.36
CA ASP A 223 -1.74 -19.69 1.18
C ASP A 223 -0.94 -19.28 2.42
N PHE A 224 -0.04 -18.31 2.27
CA PHE A 224 0.81 -17.81 3.33
C PHE A 224 0.00 -17.10 4.43
N VAL A 225 -0.88 -16.17 4.07
CA VAL A 225 -1.70 -15.44 5.06
C VAL A 225 -2.63 -16.37 5.81
N ARG A 226 -3.15 -17.40 5.16
CA ARG A 226 -3.97 -18.46 5.79
C ARG A 226 -3.16 -19.31 6.75
N THR A 227 -1.96 -19.74 6.30
CA THR A 227 -1.09 -20.64 7.08
C THR A 227 -0.63 -20.01 8.40
N TYR A 228 -0.21 -18.74 8.35
CA TYR A 228 0.35 -18.03 9.50
C TYR A 228 -0.63 -17.06 10.19
N GLY A 229 -1.86 -16.98 9.71
CA GLY A 229 -2.91 -16.18 10.34
C GLY A 229 -2.73 -14.67 10.18
N PHE A 230 -2.07 -14.21 9.11
CA PHE A 230 -1.97 -12.79 8.78
C PHE A 230 -3.33 -12.23 8.32
N ASN A 231 -3.52 -10.92 8.51
CA ASN A 231 -4.73 -10.20 8.09
C ASN A 231 -4.64 -9.67 6.67
N GLY A 232 -3.48 -9.76 6.04
CA GLY A 232 -3.28 -9.28 4.67
C GLY A 232 -1.82 -9.20 4.28
N VAL A 233 -1.58 -8.56 3.14
CA VAL A 233 -0.27 -8.41 2.51
C VAL A 233 0.03 -6.93 2.34
N ASP A 234 1.26 -6.53 2.66
CA ASP A 234 1.85 -5.24 2.38
C ASP A 234 2.92 -5.43 1.30
N ILE A 235 2.90 -4.63 0.23
CA ILE A 235 3.87 -4.72 -0.87
C ILE A 235 4.84 -3.56 -0.80
N ASP A 236 6.09 -3.88 -0.54
CA ASP A 236 7.21 -2.94 -0.48
C ASP A 236 8.11 -3.14 -1.71
N TYR A 237 7.61 -2.69 -2.86
CA TYR A 237 8.28 -2.80 -4.16
C TYR A 237 9.04 -1.51 -4.49
N GLU A 238 10.37 -1.53 -4.36
CA GLU A 238 11.25 -0.37 -4.48
C GLU A 238 12.16 -0.45 -5.72
N TYR A 239 11.74 0.00 -6.96
CA TYR A 239 10.47 0.69 -7.25
C TYR A 239 9.93 0.28 -8.62
N PRO A 240 8.61 0.13 -8.81
CA PRO A 240 8.00 -0.10 -10.12
C PRO A 240 7.89 1.22 -10.92
N THR A 241 9.03 1.79 -11.31
CA THR A 241 9.11 3.10 -11.96
C THR A 241 9.82 3.03 -13.31
N THR A 242 9.47 3.93 -14.22
CA THR A 242 10.16 4.08 -15.50
C THR A 242 11.45 4.91 -15.40
N MET A 243 11.77 5.44 -14.20
CA MET A 243 13.04 6.13 -13.95
C MET A 243 14.21 5.16 -14.09
N LYS A 244 15.31 5.64 -14.67
CA LYS A 244 16.52 4.85 -14.80
C LYS A 244 17.31 4.88 -13.49
N ASP A 245 18.00 3.78 -13.18
CA ASP A 245 18.85 3.63 -11.99
C ASP A 245 18.09 3.97 -10.68
N ALA A 246 16.80 3.58 -10.61
CA ALA A 246 15.98 3.72 -9.42
C ALA A 246 16.02 2.45 -8.57
N GLY A 247 15.80 2.60 -7.25
CA GLY A 247 15.90 1.51 -6.30
C GLY A 247 17.33 1.07 -6.01
N ASN A 248 17.46 -0.12 -5.41
CA ASN A 248 18.76 -0.66 -5.01
C ASN A 248 19.66 -0.89 -6.23
N PRO A 249 20.89 -0.35 -6.24
CA PRO A 249 21.85 -0.54 -7.35
C PRO A 249 22.13 -2.01 -7.71
N LEU A 250 22.03 -2.92 -6.75
CA LEU A 250 22.18 -4.37 -7.00
C LEU A 250 21.10 -4.92 -7.93
N ASP A 251 19.96 -4.26 -8.03
CA ASP A 251 18.80 -4.68 -8.83
C ASP A 251 18.73 -4.01 -10.22
N TRP A 252 19.58 -3.02 -10.52
CA TRP A 252 19.50 -2.26 -11.77
C TRP A 252 19.63 -3.13 -13.03
N SER A 253 20.33 -4.26 -12.95
CA SER A 253 20.44 -5.23 -14.05
C SER A 253 19.08 -5.83 -14.44
N PHE A 254 18.15 -5.97 -13.48
CA PHE A 254 16.78 -6.43 -13.71
C PHE A 254 15.83 -5.27 -14.02
N ALA A 255 15.92 -4.17 -13.26
CA ALA A 255 15.01 -3.04 -13.34
C ALA A 255 15.15 -2.26 -14.65
N ASN A 256 16.37 -1.85 -15.02
CA ASN A 256 16.59 -0.95 -16.16
C ASN A 256 16.14 -1.53 -17.50
N GLY A 257 16.34 -2.83 -17.71
CA GLY A 257 15.89 -3.51 -18.93
C GLY A 257 14.37 -3.64 -19.05
N ARG A 258 13.66 -3.59 -17.93
CA ARG A 258 12.20 -3.80 -17.84
C ARG A 258 11.41 -2.52 -17.61
N ARG A 259 12.06 -1.37 -17.40
CA ARG A 259 11.43 -0.12 -16.91
C ARG A 259 10.23 0.34 -17.73
N ALA A 260 10.18 0.05 -19.04
CA ALA A 260 9.04 0.37 -19.90
C ALA A 260 7.76 -0.42 -19.55
N GLY A 261 7.89 -1.54 -18.85
CA GLY A 261 6.78 -2.42 -18.48
C GLY A 261 6.50 -2.49 -16.98
N LEU A 262 7.38 -1.93 -16.12
CA LEU A 262 7.28 -2.10 -14.67
C LEU A 262 5.96 -1.59 -14.08
N VAL A 263 5.48 -0.44 -14.53
CA VAL A 263 4.20 0.14 -14.05
C VAL A 263 3.03 -0.78 -14.45
N LYS A 264 3.04 -1.32 -15.67
CA LYS A 264 2.00 -2.25 -16.14
C LYS A 264 2.05 -3.58 -15.39
N GLY A 265 3.26 -4.13 -15.17
CA GLY A 265 3.46 -5.32 -14.35
C GLY A 265 2.98 -5.12 -12.92
N TYR A 266 3.28 -3.97 -12.32
CA TYR A 266 2.82 -3.60 -10.99
C TYR A 266 1.29 -3.47 -10.91
N ALA A 267 0.66 -2.84 -11.90
CA ALA A 267 -0.79 -2.73 -11.94
C ALA A 267 -1.48 -4.11 -12.07
N ALA A 268 -0.91 -5.01 -12.89
CA ALA A 268 -1.39 -6.38 -13.02
C ALA A 268 -1.20 -7.18 -11.73
N LEU A 269 -0.04 -7.04 -11.06
CA LEU A 269 0.23 -7.67 -9.76
C LEU A 269 -0.82 -7.26 -8.73
N MET A 270 -1.02 -5.94 -8.55
CA MET A 270 -1.92 -5.44 -7.51
C MET A 270 -3.38 -5.82 -7.77
N LYS A 271 -3.80 -5.80 -9.05
CA LYS A 271 -5.13 -6.29 -9.44
C LYS A 271 -5.30 -7.77 -9.10
N THR A 272 -4.37 -8.61 -9.56
CA THR A 272 -4.46 -10.07 -9.37
C THR A 272 -4.44 -10.42 -7.88
N LEU A 273 -3.54 -9.80 -7.12
CA LEU A 273 -3.44 -10.03 -5.67
C LEU A 273 -4.72 -9.61 -4.94
N ARG A 274 -5.31 -8.45 -5.28
CA ARG A 274 -6.61 -8.03 -4.72
C ARG A 274 -7.69 -9.05 -5.02
N GLU A 275 -7.83 -9.48 -6.27
CA GLU A 275 -8.85 -10.46 -6.67
C GLU A 275 -8.67 -11.83 -5.99
N ARG A 276 -7.41 -12.30 -5.80
CA ARG A 276 -7.15 -13.55 -5.06
C ARG A 276 -7.48 -13.42 -3.58
N LEU A 277 -7.09 -12.31 -2.95
CA LEU A 277 -7.40 -12.02 -1.54
C LEU A 277 -8.91 -11.89 -1.31
N ASP A 278 -9.65 -11.26 -2.24
CA ASP A 278 -11.11 -11.11 -2.13
C ASP A 278 -11.83 -12.46 -2.24
N ARG A 279 -11.47 -13.28 -3.22
CA ARG A 279 -12.04 -14.64 -3.36
C ARG A 279 -11.71 -15.51 -2.14
N ALA A 280 -10.48 -15.42 -1.64
CA ALA A 280 -10.09 -16.10 -0.40
C ALA A 280 -10.90 -15.60 0.78
N GLY A 281 -11.05 -14.29 0.90
CA GLY A 281 -11.82 -13.64 1.97
C GLY A 281 -13.30 -14.02 1.95
N ALA A 282 -13.91 -14.08 0.76
CA ALA A 282 -15.29 -14.55 0.61
C ALA A 282 -15.48 -16.00 1.11
N ALA A 283 -14.50 -16.87 0.84
CA ALA A 283 -14.50 -18.25 1.34
C ALA A 283 -14.28 -18.35 2.85
N ASP A 284 -13.45 -17.45 3.40
CA ASP A 284 -13.04 -17.45 4.82
C ASP A 284 -13.95 -16.58 5.72
N GLY A 285 -14.94 -15.88 5.13
CA GLY A 285 -15.87 -14.99 5.83
C GLY A 285 -15.22 -13.73 6.39
N ARG A 286 -14.09 -13.27 5.83
CA ARG A 286 -13.36 -12.06 6.26
C ARG A 286 -12.69 -11.34 5.10
N HIS A 287 -12.57 -10.02 5.20
CA HIS A 287 -11.80 -9.24 4.23
C HIS A 287 -10.31 -9.29 4.58
N TYR A 288 -9.46 -9.60 3.59
CA TYR A 288 -8.01 -9.51 3.70
C TYR A 288 -7.52 -8.15 3.20
N LEU A 289 -6.69 -7.49 4.00
CA LEU A 289 -6.13 -6.20 3.67
C LEU A 289 -5.02 -6.30 2.61
N LEU A 290 -4.93 -5.28 1.78
CA LEU A 290 -3.83 -5.09 0.83
C LEU A 290 -3.34 -3.65 0.92
N SER A 291 -2.07 -3.47 1.28
CA SER A 291 -1.42 -2.17 1.35
C SER A 291 -0.11 -2.15 0.56
N VAL A 292 0.45 -0.99 0.40
CA VAL A 292 1.78 -0.80 -0.18
C VAL A 292 2.57 0.22 0.63
N ALA A 293 3.90 0.06 0.67
CA ALA A 293 4.83 1.13 0.99
C ALA A 293 5.12 1.91 -0.30
N ALA A 294 4.73 3.18 -0.35
CA ALA A 294 4.81 4.00 -1.54
C ALA A 294 5.88 5.09 -1.42
N PRO A 295 6.64 5.40 -2.48
CA PRO A 295 7.62 6.47 -2.44
C PRO A 295 6.95 7.84 -2.24
N SER A 296 7.68 8.77 -1.63
CA SER A 296 7.26 10.16 -1.42
C SER A 296 7.99 11.16 -2.32
N SER A 297 8.98 10.71 -3.09
CA SER A 297 9.75 11.58 -3.98
C SER A 297 9.02 11.86 -5.29
N GLY A 298 8.88 13.14 -5.63
CA GLY A 298 8.35 13.56 -6.93
C GLY A 298 9.17 13.05 -8.12
N TYR A 299 10.45 12.79 -7.93
CA TYR A 299 11.31 12.17 -8.93
C TYR A 299 10.84 10.73 -9.27
N LEU A 300 10.67 9.88 -8.27
CA LEU A 300 10.22 8.50 -8.47
C LEU A 300 8.78 8.44 -8.97
N LEU A 301 7.89 9.24 -8.36
CA LEU A 301 6.47 9.26 -8.71
C LEU A 301 6.22 9.75 -10.14
N ARG A 302 7.08 10.61 -10.71
CA ARG A 302 7.02 10.99 -12.13
C ARG A 302 7.16 9.79 -13.06
N GLY A 303 7.97 8.80 -12.70
CA GLY A 303 8.14 7.56 -13.45
C GLY A 303 7.08 6.49 -13.14
N MET A 304 6.22 6.69 -12.16
CA MET A 304 5.11 5.79 -11.83
C MET A 304 3.79 6.18 -12.50
N GLU A 305 3.88 7.05 -13.52
CA GLU A 305 2.74 7.53 -14.31
C GLU A 305 1.72 8.26 -13.42
N THR A 306 0.51 7.69 -13.21
CA THR A 306 -0.55 8.27 -12.37
C THR A 306 -0.89 7.39 -11.17
N PHE A 307 0.02 6.57 -10.69
CA PHE A 307 -0.15 5.64 -9.55
C PHE A 307 -1.49 4.87 -9.62
N GLN A 308 -1.69 4.15 -10.71
CA GLN A 308 -2.98 3.53 -11.06
C GLN A 308 -3.45 2.42 -10.13
N VAL A 309 -2.59 1.96 -9.20
CA VAL A 309 -2.88 0.84 -8.29
C VAL A 309 -3.71 1.21 -7.06
N GLN A 310 -3.87 2.50 -6.73
CA GLN A 310 -4.55 2.97 -5.52
C GLN A 310 -5.96 2.38 -5.32
N LYS A 311 -6.66 2.07 -6.40
CA LYS A 311 -7.99 1.46 -6.33
C LYS A 311 -8.00 0.03 -5.77
N TYR A 312 -6.90 -0.68 -5.84
CA TYR A 312 -6.77 -2.06 -5.33
C TYR A 312 -6.38 -2.14 -3.85
N LEU A 313 -5.96 -1.01 -3.27
CA LEU A 313 -5.40 -0.94 -1.93
C LEU A 313 -6.45 -0.60 -0.89
N ASP A 314 -6.41 -1.23 0.26
CA ASP A 314 -7.16 -0.78 1.43
C ASP A 314 -6.63 0.58 1.91
N TYR A 315 -5.31 0.75 1.95
CA TYR A 315 -4.64 2.01 2.25
C TYR A 315 -3.21 2.02 1.68
N VAL A 316 -2.64 3.21 1.58
CA VAL A 316 -1.24 3.44 1.23
C VAL A 316 -0.46 3.88 2.46
N ASN A 317 0.74 3.34 2.64
CA ASN A 317 1.74 3.78 3.60
C ASN A 317 2.79 4.59 2.84
N ILE A 318 2.80 5.90 3.02
CA ILE A 318 3.78 6.76 2.34
C ILE A 318 5.10 6.68 3.09
N MET A 319 6.18 6.30 2.42
CA MET A 319 7.54 6.38 2.95
C MET A 319 8.00 7.85 2.92
N SER A 320 7.36 8.71 3.72
CA SER A 320 7.66 10.14 3.83
C SER A 320 8.86 10.39 4.75
N TYR A 321 9.91 9.65 4.49
CA TYR A 321 11.24 9.72 5.07
C TYR A 321 12.28 9.41 3.99
N ASP A 322 13.55 9.42 4.34
CA ASP A 322 14.65 9.37 3.40
C ASP A 322 14.55 10.48 2.32
N LEU A 323 14.05 11.65 2.74
CA LEU A 323 13.92 12.81 1.87
C LEU A 323 15.28 13.44 1.58
N HIS A 324 16.20 13.41 2.58
CA HIS A 324 17.61 13.81 2.45
C HIS A 324 18.50 12.77 3.13
N GLY A 325 19.65 12.50 2.50
CA GLY A 325 20.67 11.58 3.00
C GLY A 325 21.94 11.63 2.17
N ALA A 326 22.93 10.84 2.56
CA ALA A 326 24.28 10.89 2.00
C ALA A 326 24.42 10.35 0.55
N TRP A 327 23.34 10.05 -0.15
CA TRP A 327 23.34 9.78 -1.59
C TRP A 327 23.58 11.03 -2.44
N ASN A 328 23.44 12.23 -1.89
CA ASN A 328 23.90 13.49 -2.48
C ASN A 328 24.47 14.42 -1.40
N GLU A 329 25.05 15.53 -1.82
CA GLU A 329 25.77 16.45 -0.96
C GLU A 329 24.90 17.45 -0.19
N TYR A 330 23.58 17.50 -0.44
CA TYR A 330 22.70 18.50 0.14
C TYR A 330 22.19 18.04 1.51
N VAL A 331 22.52 18.83 2.55
CA VAL A 331 22.14 18.50 3.92
C VAL A 331 20.72 19.00 4.21
N GLY A 332 19.83 18.07 4.59
CA GLY A 332 18.45 18.38 4.88
C GLY A 332 17.81 17.38 5.83
N PRO A 333 16.53 17.61 6.22
CA PRO A 333 15.80 16.73 7.12
C PRO A 333 15.48 15.38 6.47
N ASN A 334 15.57 14.31 7.25
CA ASN A 334 15.11 12.97 6.86
C ASN A 334 13.62 12.96 6.49
N ALA A 335 12.78 13.68 7.24
CA ALA A 335 11.32 13.60 7.15
C ALA A 335 10.64 14.92 7.55
N SER A 336 10.93 16.01 6.83
CA SER A 336 10.20 17.27 7.06
C SER A 336 8.70 17.10 6.82
N LEU A 337 7.87 17.74 7.64
CA LEU A 337 6.42 17.77 7.40
C LEU A 337 6.08 18.69 6.25
N PHE A 338 6.68 19.90 6.21
CA PHE A 338 6.40 20.92 5.23
C PHE A 338 7.67 21.37 4.49
N ASP A 339 7.49 22.13 3.43
CA ASP A 339 8.54 22.88 2.73
C ASP A 339 8.70 24.27 3.32
N ASP A 340 9.95 24.78 3.37
CA ASP A 340 10.24 26.15 3.79
C ASP A 340 10.67 27.07 2.62
N GLY A 341 10.65 26.55 1.39
CA GLY A 341 11.07 27.25 0.17
C GLY A 341 12.59 27.46 0.06
N ARG A 342 13.40 26.79 0.90
CA ARG A 342 14.87 26.95 0.94
C ARG A 342 15.62 25.64 0.80
N ASP A 343 14.95 24.57 0.51
CA ASP A 343 15.59 23.27 0.28
C ASP A 343 16.71 23.40 -0.76
N ALA A 344 17.95 23.11 -0.34
CA ALA A 344 19.14 23.36 -1.15
C ALA A 344 19.23 22.45 -2.37
N GLU A 345 18.70 21.23 -2.30
CA GLU A 345 18.60 20.29 -3.42
C GLU A 345 17.59 20.79 -4.46
N LEU A 346 16.38 21.13 -4.04
CA LEU A 346 15.33 21.65 -4.90
C LEU A 346 15.70 23.01 -5.51
N ALA A 347 16.35 23.88 -4.74
CA ALA A 347 16.86 25.16 -5.24
C ALA A 347 17.93 24.97 -6.32
N SER A 348 18.85 24.00 -6.12
CA SER A 348 19.87 23.64 -7.11
C SER A 348 19.26 23.06 -8.40
N ALA A 349 18.15 22.33 -8.28
CA ALA A 349 17.39 21.81 -9.41
C ALA A 349 16.47 22.87 -10.06
N GLY A 350 16.45 24.11 -9.58
CA GLY A 350 15.65 25.20 -10.10
C GLY A 350 14.15 25.10 -9.83
N VAL A 351 13.72 24.25 -8.88
CA VAL A 351 12.29 23.99 -8.58
C VAL A 351 11.55 25.25 -8.18
N TYR A 352 12.14 26.06 -7.30
CA TYR A 352 11.51 27.31 -6.82
C TYR A 352 11.51 28.45 -7.83
N THR A 353 12.39 28.39 -8.84
CA THR A 353 12.53 29.44 -9.87
C THR A 353 11.86 29.10 -11.19
N THR A 354 11.48 27.84 -11.39
CA THR A 354 10.74 27.39 -12.58
C THR A 354 9.25 27.72 -12.42
N SER A 355 8.76 28.69 -13.19
CA SER A 355 7.37 29.18 -13.06
C SER A 355 6.31 28.08 -13.21
N GLN A 356 6.59 27.06 -14.03
CA GLN A 356 5.71 25.93 -14.27
C GLN A 356 5.48 25.05 -13.01
N TYR A 357 6.39 25.10 -12.05
CA TYR A 357 6.25 24.35 -10.78
C TYR A 357 5.46 25.11 -9.71
N GLY A 358 5.14 26.39 -9.94
CA GLY A 358 4.37 27.20 -8.99
C GLY A 358 5.05 27.41 -7.62
N GLY A 359 6.37 27.17 -7.54
CA GLY A 359 7.12 27.25 -6.29
C GLY A 359 6.91 26.07 -5.35
N ILE A 360 6.33 24.95 -5.82
CA ILE A 360 6.02 23.78 -5.01
C ILE A 360 7.27 22.92 -4.81
N GLY A 361 7.78 22.87 -3.56
CA GLY A 361 8.79 21.91 -3.15
C GLY A 361 8.18 20.54 -2.84
N TYR A 362 8.80 19.48 -3.37
CA TYR A 362 8.22 18.12 -3.35
C TYR A 362 9.01 17.11 -2.49
N LEU A 363 9.93 17.58 -1.63
CA LEU A 363 10.66 16.73 -0.68
C LEU A 363 10.15 16.97 0.75
N ASN A 364 8.85 16.70 0.97
CA ASN A 364 8.21 16.80 2.28
C ASN A 364 6.95 15.92 2.36
N THR A 365 6.53 15.61 3.58
CA THR A 365 5.40 14.74 3.88
C THR A 365 4.07 15.30 3.39
N ASP A 366 3.84 16.61 3.53
CA ASP A 366 2.60 17.28 3.12
C ASP A 366 2.40 17.21 1.61
N TRP A 367 3.48 17.41 0.82
CA TRP A 367 3.42 17.24 -0.62
C TRP A 367 3.02 15.81 -1.03
N ALA A 368 3.67 14.81 -0.41
CA ALA A 368 3.38 13.41 -0.71
C ALA A 368 1.93 13.04 -0.31
N TYR A 369 1.45 13.53 0.84
CA TYR A 369 0.04 13.36 1.21
C TYR A 369 -0.90 13.93 0.13
N HIS A 370 -0.68 15.17 -0.32
CA HIS A 370 -1.54 15.80 -1.34
C HIS A 370 -1.47 15.10 -2.70
N TYR A 371 -0.33 14.47 -3.03
CA TYR A 371 -0.24 13.63 -4.22
C TYR A 371 -1.26 12.48 -4.15
N PHE A 372 -1.25 11.68 -3.08
CA PHE A 372 -2.19 10.55 -2.95
C PHE A 372 -3.62 11.01 -2.70
N ARG A 373 -3.80 12.13 -2.00
CA ARG A 373 -5.13 12.73 -1.75
C ARG A 373 -5.85 13.10 -3.03
N GLY A 374 -5.14 13.39 -4.10
CA GLY A 374 -5.70 13.63 -5.43
C GLY A 374 -6.55 12.47 -5.98
N SER A 375 -6.36 11.24 -5.49
CA SER A 375 -7.07 10.04 -5.98
C SER A 375 -7.74 9.21 -4.89
N MET A 376 -7.44 9.46 -3.61
CA MET A 376 -7.88 8.63 -2.49
C MET A 376 -8.58 9.45 -1.40
N PRO A 377 -9.53 8.86 -0.65
CA PRO A 377 -9.96 9.42 0.62
C PRO A 377 -8.78 9.59 1.58
N ALA A 378 -8.76 10.69 2.35
CA ALA A 378 -7.71 10.94 3.34
C ALA A 378 -7.53 9.76 4.31
N GLY A 379 -8.62 9.08 4.68
CA GLY A 379 -8.60 7.92 5.58
C GLY A 379 -7.95 6.65 5.01
N ARG A 380 -7.65 6.60 3.71
CA ARG A 380 -6.90 5.50 3.08
C ARG A 380 -5.42 5.84 2.86
N ILE A 381 -4.94 6.92 3.47
CA ILE A 381 -3.55 7.38 3.40
C ILE A 381 -2.96 7.38 4.81
N ASN A 382 -1.74 6.87 4.96
CA ASN A 382 -0.95 6.95 6.19
C ASN A 382 0.39 7.61 5.86
N ILE A 383 0.81 8.59 6.66
CA ILE A 383 2.14 9.20 6.53
C ILE A 383 3.20 8.34 7.20
N GLY A 384 4.45 8.41 6.74
CA GLY A 384 5.58 7.69 7.31
C GLY A 384 6.32 8.53 8.35
N LEU A 385 6.76 7.87 9.42
CA LEU A 385 7.63 8.44 10.46
C LEU A 385 8.85 7.55 10.63
N PRO A 386 10.07 8.13 10.49
CA PRO A 386 11.30 7.39 10.72
C PRO A 386 11.64 7.38 12.21
N TYR A 387 11.84 6.20 12.80
CA TYR A 387 12.42 6.10 14.14
C TYR A 387 13.94 5.86 14.06
N TYR A 388 14.54 6.47 13.05
CA TYR A 388 15.99 6.46 12.81
C TYR A 388 16.46 7.79 12.21
N THR A 389 17.75 8.08 12.38
CA THR A 389 18.37 9.29 11.83
C THR A 389 18.90 9.06 10.42
N ARG A 390 19.05 10.16 9.66
CA ARG A 390 19.98 10.29 8.54
C ARG A 390 20.96 11.39 8.86
N GLY A 391 22.23 11.25 8.43
CA GLY A 391 23.22 12.23 8.84
C GLY A 391 24.41 12.37 7.93
N PHE A 392 25.06 13.52 8.12
CA PHE A 392 26.22 13.94 7.36
C PHE A 392 27.34 14.37 8.33
N LYS A 393 28.61 14.23 7.90
CA LYS A 393 29.78 14.79 8.56
C LYS A 393 30.45 15.81 7.65
N ASN A 394 31.44 16.55 8.19
CA ASN A 394 32.17 17.61 7.48
C ASN A 394 31.25 18.66 6.83
N VAL A 395 30.07 18.88 7.42
CA VAL A 395 29.08 19.82 6.89
C VAL A 395 29.63 21.24 6.89
N THR A 396 29.43 21.94 5.79
CA THR A 396 29.81 23.36 5.62
C THR A 396 28.60 24.19 5.24
N GLY A 397 28.54 25.42 5.77
CA GLY A 397 27.42 26.34 5.53
C GLY A 397 26.13 25.93 6.23
N GLY A 398 25.04 26.51 5.78
CA GLY A 398 23.73 26.35 6.40
C GLY A 398 23.59 26.98 7.79
N THR A 399 22.45 26.75 8.45
CA THR A 399 22.20 27.18 9.82
C THR A 399 22.29 25.97 10.75
N ASP A 400 23.36 25.90 11.56
CA ASP A 400 23.63 24.68 12.36
C ASP A 400 23.62 23.40 11.49
N GLY A 401 24.19 23.50 10.27
CA GLY A 401 24.24 22.45 9.27
C GLY A 401 23.00 22.32 8.36
N LEU A 402 21.82 22.74 8.78
CA LEU A 402 20.62 22.67 7.95
C LEU A 402 20.76 23.51 6.68
N TRP A 403 20.47 22.93 5.52
CA TRP A 403 20.67 23.48 4.17
C TRP A 403 22.13 23.78 3.83
N GLY A 404 23.07 23.11 4.53
CA GLY A 404 24.49 23.12 4.22
C GLY A 404 24.84 22.12 3.14
N ARG A 405 26.18 21.90 2.98
CA ARG A 405 26.75 20.98 1.98
C ARG A 405 27.78 20.07 2.64
N ALA A 406 27.76 18.80 2.25
CA ALA A 406 28.73 17.80 2.67
C ALA A 406 29.14 16.92 1.46
N PRO A 407 29.89 17.46 0.48
CA PRO A 407 30.25 16.71 -0.73
C PRO A 407 31.28 15.62 -0.45
N SER A 408 31.16 14.48 -1.12
CA SER A 408 32.17 13.41 -1.15
C SER A 408 32.27 12.80 -2.55
N THR A 409 33.48 12.30 -2.87
CA THR A 409 33.74 11.42 -4.01
C THR A 409 34.08 9.99 -3.55
N ASP A 410 34.18 9.77 -2.24
CA ASP A 410 34.33 8.44 -1.61
C ASP A 410 32.95 7.85 -1.32
N CYS A 411 32.30 7.35 -2.38
CA CYS A 411 30.95 6.80 -2.28
C CYS A 411 31.00 5.31 -1.95
N PRO A 412 29.98 4.78 -1.22
CA PRO A 412 29.92 3.37 -0.86
C PRO A 412 30.02 2.45 -2.08
N ALA A 413 30.78 1.37 -1.96
CA ALA A 413 30.90 0.40 -3.04
C ALA A 413 29.55 -0.23 -3.37
N GLY A 414 29.25 -0.32 -4.67
CA GLY A 414 27.96 -0.83 -5.15
C GLY A 414 26.80 0.17 -5.08
N SER A 415 27.04 1.42 -4.61
CA SER A 415 26.03 2.49 -4.61
C SER A 415 25.70 3.03 -6.00
N GLY A 416 26.50 2.72 -7.02
CA GLY A 416 26.36 3.30 -8.35
C GLY A 416 26.70 4.80 -8.45
N LEU A 417 27.05 5.44 -7.33
CA LEU A 417 27.32 6.87 -7.26
C LEU A 417 28.80 7.16 -7.56
N THR A 418 29.05 8.25 -8.26
CA THR A 418 30.41 8.83 -8.49
C THR A 418 30.63 10.11 -7.68
N LYS A 419 29.55 10.72 -7.22
CA LYS A 419 29.50 11.83 -6.27
C LYS A 419 28.36 11.55 -5.29
N CYS A 420 28.61 11.80 -4.02
CA CYS A 420 27.65 11.53 -2.94
C CYS A 420 27.80 12.57 -1.82
N GLY A 421 27.04 12.44 -0.79
CA GLY A 421 27.24 13.15 0.47
C GLY A 421 28.30 12.48 1.32
N ASP A 422 28.96 13.25 2.17
CA ASP A 422 29.86 12.72 3.20
C ASP A 422 29.04 12.31 4.43
N GLY A 423 28.55 11.08 4.41
CA GLY A 423 27.68 10.53 5.46
C GLY A 423 28.41 10.39 6.78
N ALA A 424 27.67 10.55 7.89
CA ALA A 424 28.19 10.31 9.21
C ALA A 424 28.51 8.83 9.41
N VAL A 425 29.53 8.53 10.24
CA VAL A 425 30.07 7.19 10.44
C VAL A 425 30.38 6.93 11.92
N GLY A 426 30.67 5.68 12.24
CA GLY A 426 31.03 5.27 13.59
C GLY A 426 29.90 5.48 14.59
N ILE A 427 30.17 6.16 15.73
CA ILE A 427 29.17 6.39 16.77
C ILE A 427 28.00 7.26 16.31
N ASP A 428 28.13 7.95 15.18
CA ASP A 428 27.05 8.72 14.54
C ASP A 428 26.27 7.90 13.51
N ASN A 429 26.52 6.58 13.41
CA ASN A 429 25.96 5.68 12.41
C ASN A 429 25.78 4.25 12.96
N LEU A 430 25.17 4.13 14.12
CA LEU A 430 25.09 2.86 14.86
C LEU A 430 24.38 1.73 14.10
N TRP A 431 23.35 2.08 13.29
CA TRP A 431 22.55 1.17 12.46
C TRP A 431 22.96 1.22 10.99
N HIS A 432 24.27 1.19 10.73
CA HIS A 432 24.77 1.19 9.37
C HIS A 432 24.56 -0.15 8.67
N ASP A 433 24.39 -0.09 7.36
CA ASP A 433 24.59 -1.23 6.46
C ASP A 433 26.07 -1.38 6.09
N LEU A 434 26.41 -2.53 5.52
CA LEU A 434 27.70 -2.76 4.91
C LEU A 434 27.61 -2.58 3.38
N ASP A 435 28.63 -1.98 2.79
CA ASP A 435 28.77 -1.92 1.34
C ASP A 435 29.18 -3.29 0.74
N THR A 436 29.28 -3.41 -0.57
CA THR A 436 29.65 -4.66 -1.24
C THR A 436 31.07 -5.13 -0.97
N LYS A 437 31.90 -4.35 -0.28
CA LYS A 437 33.24 -4.73 0.21
C LYS A 437 33.24 -5.06 1.69
N GLY A 438 32.09 -4.98 2.37
CA GLY A 438 31.95 -5.20 3.80
C GLY A 438 32.41 -4.02 4.65
N ALA A 439 32.57 -2.83 4.08
CA ALA A 439 32.85 -1.61 4.81
C ALA A 439 31.55 -0.94 5.26
N GLU A 440 31.60 -0.18 6.37
CA GLU A 440 30.48 0.61 6.87
C GLU A 440 29.97 1.57 5.78
N SER A 441 28.67 1.51 5.48
CA SER A 441 27.99 2.45 4.60
C SER A 441 27.71 3.75 5.37
N PRO A 442 28.31 4.89 4.96
CA PRO A 442 28.18 6.14 5.69
C PRO A 442 26.81 6.76 5.43
N ALA A 443 25.90 6.65 6.40
CA ALA A 443 24.51 7.08 6.28
C ALA A 443 24.03 7.94 7.46
N GLY A 444 24.77 7.99 8.56
CA GLY A 444 24.31 8.62 9.81
C GLY A 444 23.01 7.98 10.34
N SER A 445 22.85 6.67 10.15
CA SER A 445 21.67 5.92 10.58
C SER A 445 21.82 5.47 12.02
N ASN A 446 20.96 6.00 12.90
CA ASN A 446 20.93 5.66 14.31
C ASN A 446 19.48 5.43 14.76
N PRO A 447 19.20 4.48 15.65
CA PRO A 447 17.87 4.44 16.28
C PRO A 447 17.68 5.68 17.17
N MET A 448 16.42 6.09 17.40
CA MET A 448 16.14 7.29 18.18
C MET A 448 16.59 7.16 19.64
N TRP A 449 16.59 5.96 20.24
CA TRP A 449 17.16 5.76 21.59
C TRP A 449 18.67 6.08 21.64
N HIS A 450 19.43 5.82 20.56
CA HIS A 450 20.83 6.23 20.48
C HIS A 450 20.98 7.73 20.23
N ALA A 451 20.18 8.30 19.34
CA ALA A 451 20.18 9.74 19.08
C ALA A 451 19.88 10.54 20.37
N LYS A 452 18.91 10.08 21.18
CA LYS A 452 18.61 10.70 22.51
C LYS A 452 19.79 10.59 23.48
N ASN A 453 20.52 9.46 23.47
CA ASN A 453 21.74 9.33 24.29
C ASN A 453 22.84 10.30 23.81
N LEU A 454 23.05 10.45 22.51
CA LEU A 454 23.98 11.44 21.96
C LEU A 454 23.58 12.87 22.39
N GLU A 455 22.28 13.24 22.29
CA GLU A 455 21.74 14.52 22.74
C GLU A 455 22.08 14.82 24.21
N LYS A 456 22.02 13.79 25.08
CA LYS A 456 22.31 13.93 26.52
C LYS A 456 23.77 13.76 26.87
N GLY A 457 24.67 13.53 25.89
CA GLY A 457 26.08 13.29 26.14
C GLY A 457 26.36 11.94 26.81
N ILE A 458 25.47 10.96 26.62
CA ILE A 458 25.56 9.61 27.18
C ILE A 458 26.18 8.66 26.17
N VAL A 459 27.19 7.93 26.60
CA VAL A 459 27.66 6.71 25.90
C VAL A 459 27.01 5.54 26.58
N GLY A 460 26.03 4.93 25.91
CA GLY A 460 25.28 3.80 26.47
C GLY A 460 26.12 2.53 26.63
N ASP A 461 25.68 1.62 27.50
CA ASP A 461 26.36 0.35 27.77
C ASP A 461 26.39 -0.59 26.55
N TYR A 462 25.46 -0.42 25.61
CA TYR A 462 25.33 -1.21 24.38
C TYR A 462 26.39 -0.91 23.31
N VAL A 463 27.19 0.16 23.42
CA VAL A 463 28.14 0.53 22.35
C VAL A 463 29.19 -0.55 22.11
N THR A 464 29.53 -1.33 23.13
CA THR A 464 30.45 -2.46 23.00
C THR A 464 29.87 -3.58 22.13
N ASP A 465 28.55 -3.77 22.13
CA ASP A 465 27.85 -4.77 21.32
C ASP A 465 27.86 -4.37 19.81
N TYR A 466 28.07 -3.08 19.54
CA TYR A 466 28.29 -2.53 18.21
C TYR A 466 29.76 -2.39 17.83
N GLY A 467 30.67 -3.02 18.58
CA GLY A 467 32.10 -3.09 18.27
C GLY A 467 32.92 -1.88 18.73
N PHE A 468 32.34 -0.94 19.48
CA PHE A 468 33.12 0.17 20.01
C PHE A 468 33.94 -0.26 21.24
N PRO A 469 35.16 0.25 21.42
CA PRO A 469 35.97 -0.05 22.58
C PRO A 469 35.30 0.33 23.91
N ALA A 470 35.52 -0.47 24.95
CA ALA A 470 35.14 -0.06 26.30
C ALA A 470 35.83 1.27 26.69
N GLY A 471 35.03 2.20 27.23
CA GLY A 471 35.53 3.55 27.55
C GLY A 471 35.48 4.56 26.40
N THR A 472 34.81 4.24 25.28
CA THR A 472 34.48 5.19 24.21
C THR A 472 33.91 6.49 24.79
N ARG A 473 34.34 7.63 24.26
CA ARG A 473 33.87 8.95 24.67
C ARG A 473 33.33 9.71 23.47
N LEU A 474 32.33 10.55 23.71
CA LEU A 474 31.83 11.47 22.70
C LEU A 474 32.82 12.62 22.50
N THR A 475 32.95 13.07 21.26
CA THR A 475 33.66 14.29 20.88
C THR A 475 32.63 15.39 20.66
N GLY A 476 32.81 16.55 21.28
CA GLY A 476 31.88 17.65 21.19
C GLY A 476 30.52 17.39 21.86
N THR A 477 29.56 18.23 21.58
CA THR A 477 28.18 18.14 22.10
C THR A 477 27.18 18.10 20.95
N TYR A 478 26.13 17.29 21.10
CA TYR A 478 25.02 17.18 20.14
C TYR A 478 23.86 18.08 20.59
N ALA A 479 23.86 19.31 20.06
CA ALA A 479 22.84 20.27 20.40
C ALA A 479 21.58 20.02 19.57
N ARG A 480 20.45 19.76 20.25
CA ARG A 480 19.14 19.68 19.59
C ARG A 480 18.77 21.03 18.98
N LYS A 481 18.38 21.02 17.73
CA LYS A 481 17.83 22.13 16.96
C LYS A 481 16.45 21.78 16.47
N TYR A 482 15.65 22.77 16.06
CA TYR A 482 14.31 22.56 15.54
C TYR A 482 13.92 23.70 14.60
N ASP A 483 13.41 23.39 13.42
CA ASP A 483 12.77 24.35 12.53
C ASP A 483 11.25 24.15 12.58
N ALA A 484 10.53 25.21 13.01
CA ALA A 484 9.09 25.15 13.21
C ALA A 484 8.29 25.14 11.89
N THR A 485 8.86 25.67 10.80
CA THR A 485 8.21 25.65 9.48
C THR A 485 8.28 24.25 8.90
N LEU A 486 9.44 23.60 8.96
CA LEU A 486 9.67 22.24 8.48
C LEU A 486 9.03 21.19 9.41
N VAL A 487 8.81 21.53 10.69
CA VAL A 487 8.48 20.56 11.75
C VAL A 487 9.56 19.47 11.82
N ALA A 488 10.82 19.88 11.84
CA ALA A 488 11.94 18.97 11.77
C ALA A 488 12.98 19.27 12.88
N PRO A 489 13.24 18.32 13.80
CA PRO A 489 14.35 18.35 14.74
C PRO A 489 15.62 17.75 14.10
N TRP A 490 16.78 18.24 14.56
CA TRP A 490 18.08 17.61 14.29
C TRP A 490 19.07 17.84 15.43
N LEU A 491 20.11 17.02 15.46
CA LEU A 491 21.25 17.19 16.31
C LEU A 491 22.39 17.81 15.51
N TRP A 492 22.97 18.86 16.03
CA TRP A 492 24.15 19.51 15.47
C TRP A 492 25.35 19.37 16.42
N ASN A 493 26.44 18.76 15.91
CA ASN A 493 27.72 18.74 16.60
C ASN A 493 28.69 19.68 15.89
N ALA A 494 28.91 20.87 16.46
CA ALA A 494 29.71 21.90 15.83
C ALA A 494 31.20 21.57 15.75
N GLU A 495 31.73 20.79 16.70
CA GLU A 495 33.14 20.36 16.71
C GLU A 495 33.43 19.35 15.61
N LYS A 496 32.57 18.35 15.46
CA LYS A 496 32.66 17.30 14.44
C LYS A 496 32.09 17.75 13.08
N LYS A 497 31.33 18.86 13.04
CA LYS A 497 30.51 19.28 11.90
C LYS A 497 29.57 18.17 11.42
N VAL A 498 28.90 17.52 12.39
CA VAL A 498 27.95 16.43 12.14
C VAL A 498 26.53 16.95 12.28
N PHE A 499 25.71 16.66 11.29
CA PHE A 499 24.26 16.86 11.25
C PHE A 499 23.58 15.50 11.31
N LEU A 500 22.67 15.29 12.26
CA LEU A 500 21.82 14.08 12.33
C LEU A 500 20.37 14.53 12.37
N SER A 501 19.61 14.30 11.32
CA SER A 501 18.16 14.52 11.33
C SER A 501 17.49 13.51 12.25
N THR A 502 16.54 13.96 13.08
CA THR A 502 15.88 13.14 14.10
C THR A 502 14.36 13.29 14.07
N GLU A 503 13.68 12.49 14.87
CA GLU A 503 12.32 12.74 15.38
C GLU A 503 12.37 12.81 16.91
N ASP A 504 11.42 13.53 17.49
CA ASP A 504 11.21 13.60 18.93
C ASP A 504 9.73 13.81 19.25
N GLU A 505 9.40 13.91 20.52
CA GLU A 505 8.01 14.05 20.99
C GLU A 505 7.33 15.32 20.42
N GLN A 506 8.10 16.40 20.16
CA GLN A 506 7.56 17.63 19.58
C GLN A 506 7.18 17.45 18.12
N SER A 507 8.06 16.87 17.30
CA SER A 507 7.81 16.65 15.88
C SER A 507 6.74 15.58 15.66
N VAL A 508 6.78 14.48 16.42
CA VAL A 508 5.79 13.40 16.32
C VAL A 508 4.40 13.91 16.72
N ARG A 509 4.28 14.71 17.78
CA ARG A 509 3.00 15.33 18.17
C ARG A 509 2.47 16.23 17.07
N ALA A 510 3.28 17.13 16.52
CA ALA A 510 2.86 18.01 15.43
C ALA A 510 2.44 17.25 14.16
N LYS A 511 3.12 16.15 13.82
CA LYS A 511 2.75 15.28 12.71
C LYS A 511 1.47 14.49 13.02
N ALA A 512 1.26 14.07 14.26
CA ALA A 512 0.03 13.41 14.68
C ALA A 512 -1.17 14.39 14.67
N ASP A 513 -0.97 15.63 15.11
CA ASP A 513 -1.99 16.70 15.02
C ASP A 513 -2.35 16.97 13.55
N TYR A 514 -1.35 17.03 12.65
CA TYR A 514 -1.56 17.15 11.21
C TYR A 514 -2.43 16.01 10.65
N VAL A 515 -2.17 14.77 11.05
CA VAL A 515 -2.97 13.59 10.67
C VAL A 515 -4.40 13.71 11.19
N ALA A 516 -4.58 14.13 12.44
CA ALA A 516 -5.89 14.28 13.07
C ALA A 516 -6.72 15.37 12.38
N ASP A 517 -6.13 16.56 12.18
CA ASP A 517 -6.79 17.76 11.64
C ASP A 517 -7.22 17.58 10.17
N ARG A 518 -6.44 16.86 9.38
CA ARG A 518 -6.75 16.60 7.95
C ARG A 518 -7.58 15.34 7.72
N GLY A 519 -7.96 14.63 8.79
CA GLY A 519 -8.72 13.38 8.67
C GLY A 519 -7.96 12.27 7.95
N ILE A 520 -6.63 12.27 8.01
CA ILE A 520 -5.75 11.23 7.45
C ILE A 520 -5.96 9.92 8.20
N GLY A 521 -5.78 8.77 7.54
CA GLY A 521 -6.03 7.45 8.11
C GLY A 521 -5.17 7.09 9.29
N GLY A 522 -3.93 7.58 9.33
CA GLY A 522 -2.99 7.31 10.39
C GLY A 522 -1.55 7.57 10.02
N ALA A 523 -0.64 6.92 10.73
CA ALA A 523 0.79 6.97 10.48
C ALA A 523 1.42 5.57 10.48
N MET A 524 2.50 5.43 9.74
CA MET A 524 3.32 4.23 9.62
C MET A 524 4.73 4.53 10.14
N ILE A 525 5.29 3.62 10.90
CA ILE A 525 6.57 3.74 11.61
C ILE A 525 7.59 2.80 10.97
N TRP A 526 8.71 3.32 10.50
CA TRP A 526 9.90 2.57 10.16
C TRP A 526 11.03 2.92 11.15
N GLU A 527 11.46 2.03 12.02
CA GLU A 527 10.93 0.75 12.48
C GLU A 527 10.68 0.82 14.01
N LEU A 528 9.80 -0.01 14.52
CA LEU A 528 9.42 0.01 15.95
C LEU A 528 10.61 -0.07 16.91
N ALA A 529 11.64 -0.85 16.58
CA ALA A 529 12.85 -1.02 17.37
C ALA A 529 13.67 0.27 17.56
N GLY A 530 13.35 1.32 16.80
CA GLY A 530 14.03 2.62 16.90
C GLY A 530 13.47 3.54 17.99
N ASP A 531 12.26 3.29 18.49
CA ASP A 531 11.63 4.12 19.55
C ASP A 531 12.37 3.94 20.88
N TYR A 532 12.14 4.86 21.81
CA TYR A 532 12.91 4.93 23.05
C TYR A 532 12.07 4.98 24.33
N ALA A 533 12.70 4.59 25.41
CA ALA A 533 12.29 4.88 26.78
C ALA A 533 13.53 5.20 27.63
N TRP A 534 13.33 5.95 28.72
CA TRP A 534 14.39 6.21 29.69
C TRP A 534 14.48 5.06 30.69
N ASP A 535 15.65 4.41 30.77
CA ASP A 535 15.97 3.42 31.82
C ASP A 535 16.71 4.12 32.96
N ALA A 536 16.02 4.36 34.05
CA ALA A 536 16.59 5.01 35.23
C ALA A 536 17.62 4.15 35.95
N GLY A 537 17.55 2.81 35.81
CA GLY A 537 18.50 1.87 36.40
C GLY A 537 19.85 1.90 35.70
N LYS A 538 19.82 2.10 34.36
CA LYS A 538 21.01 2.21 33.53
C LYS A 538 21.47 3.66 33.33
N GLY A 539 20.59 4.65 33.57
CA GLY A 539 20.87 6.05 33.32
C GLY A 539 21.06 6.38 31.83
N GLN A 540 20.32 5.72 30.95
CA GLN A 540 20.40 5.87 29.50
C GLN A 540 19.05 5.62 28.84
N TYR A 541 18.92 6.05 27.56
CA TYR A 541 17.80 5.64 26.72
C TYR A 541 18.05 4.26 26.13
N VAL A 542 16.97 3.49 26.06
CA VAL A 542 16.93 2.09 25.53
C VAL A 542 15.73 1.97 24.58
N PRO A 543 15.62 0.90 23.77
CA PRO A 543 14.39 0.65 23.00
C PRO A 543 13.14 0.74 23.87
N GLY A 544 12.10 1.39 23.36
CA GLY A 544 10.87 1.67 24.11
C GLY A 544 9.70 2.09 23.23
N SER A 545 8.80 2.98 23.72
CA SER A 545 7.58 3.36 23.02
C SER A 545 7.19 4.84 23.18
N THR A 546 8.09 5.71 23.62
CA THR A 546 7.77 7.13 23.93
C THR A 546 7.17 7.88 22.73
N LEU A 547 7.71 7.69 21.53
CA LEU A 547 7.19 8.34 20.32
C LEU A 547 5.84 7.73 19.89
N THR A 548 5.73 6.42 19.98
CA THR A 548 4.48 5.67 19.70
C THR A 548 3.38 6.08 20.69
N ASP A 549 3.70 6.22 21.99
CA ASP A 549 2.77 6.69 23.02
C ASP A 549 2.30 8.12 22.72
N THR A 550 3.23 9.01 22.33
CA THR A 550 2.92 10.40 21.95
C THR A 550 1.93 10.47 20.79
N MET A 551 2.15 9.63 19.77
CA MET A 551 1.26 9.54 18.61
C MET A 551 -0.11 8.98 18.99
N TYR A 552 -0.14 7.88 19.72
CA TYR A 552 -1.38 7.26 20.17
C TYR A 552 -2.23 8.21 21.02
N ASP A 553 -1.62 8.92 21.98
CA ASP A 553 -2.33 9.86 22.86
C ASP A 553 -2.99 10.99 22.05
N THR A 554 -2.33 11.46 20.98
CA THR A 554 -2.89 12.44 20.06
C THR A 554 -4.04 11.84 19.25
N PHE A 555 -3.86 10.64 18.70
CA PHE A 555 -4.85 9.97 17.87
C PHE A 555 -6.10 9.56 18.65
N LYS A 556 -5.94 9.10 19.90
CA LYS A 556 -7.06 8.71 20.76
C LYS A 556 -8.07 9.83 20.96
N ALA A 557 -7.62 11.08 20.95
CA ALA A 557 -8.47 12.25 21.10
C ALA A 557 -9.07 12.74 19.77
N ALA A 558 -8.65 12.19 18.61
CA ALA A 558 -9.07 12.65 17.29
C ALA A 558 -10.49 12.15 16.96
N GLY A 559 -11.21 12.93 16.14
CA GLY A 559 -12.45 12.48 15.50
C GLY A 559 -12.19 11.37 14.45
N PRO A 560 -13.23 10.78 13.86
CA PRO A 560 -13.07 9.77 12.82
C PRO A 560 -12.39 10.34 11.56
N TYR A 561 -11.62 9.51 10.85
CA TYR A 561 -10.92 9.94 9.64
C TYR A 561 -11.85 10.19 8.44
N GLY A 562 -11.35 10.89 7.41
CA GLY A 562 -12.07 11.23 6.18
C GLY A 562 -12.30 10.00 5.29
N ALA A 563 -13.55 9.59 5.14
CA ALA A 563 -13.91 8.39 4.40
C ALA A 563 -14.36 8.65 2.95
N ARG A 564 -14.37 9.90 2.49
CA ARG A 564 -14.79 10.27 1.14
C ARG A 564 -13.64 10.82 0.30
N ARG A 565 -13.62 10.44 -0.98
CA ARG A 565 -12.66 10.94 -1.96
C ARG A 565 -13.01 12.37 -2.40
N ALA A 566 -14.25 12.60 -2.82
CA ALA A 566 -14.72 13.90 -3.25
C ALA A 566 -14.90 14.87 -2.06
N THR A 567 -14.47 16.12 -2.24
CA THR A 567 -14.71 17.23 -1.33
C THR A 567 -16.03 17.96 -1.62
N THR A 568 -16.60 17.74 -2.81
CA THR A 568 -17.87 18.30 -3.27
C THR A 568 -18.91 17.21 -3.49
N GLU A 569 -20.16 17.59 -3.60
CA GLU A 569 -21.25 16.66 -3.92
C GLU A 569 -21.10 16.13 -5.36
N MET A 570 -21.12 14.81 -5.50
CA MET A 570 -21.04 14.11 -6.77
C MET A 570 -22.45 13.82 -7.30
N PRO A 571 -22.65 13.78 -8.65
CA PRO A 571 -23.91 13.34 -9.22
C PRO A 571 -24.33 11.97 -8.70
N SER A 572 -25.62 11.79 -8.46
CA SER A 572 -26.20 10.52 -7.99
C SER A 572 -26.46 9.51 -9.12
N GLU A 573 -26.35 9.93 -10.37
CA GLU A 573 -26.47 9.08 -11.56
C GLU A 573 -25.09 8.88 -12.20
N ALA A 574 -24.80 7.67 -12.66
CA ALA A 574 -23.58 7.35 -13.37
C ALA A 574 -23.79 7.23 -14.87
N LEU A 575 -22.71 7.48 -15.61
CA LEU A 575 -22.59 7.15 -17.03
C LEU A 575 -21.38 6.24 -17.21
N ASP A 576 -21.54 5.16 -17.98
CA ASP A 576 -20.43 4.24 -18.26
C ASP A 576 -19.50 4.87 -19.32
N VAL A 577 -18.50 5.57 -18.83
CA VAL A 577 -17.42 6.16 -19.61
C VAL A 577 -16.10 5.74 -18.99
N GLY A 578 -15.27 5.10 -19.80
CA GLY A 578 -13.90 4.75 -19.44
C GLY A 578 -12.97 5.94 -19.63
N VAL A 579 -12.09 6.17 -18.66
CA VAL A 579 -10.98 7.12 -18.75
C VAL A 579 -9.68 6.41 -18.41
N GLU A 580 -8.66 6.60 -19.24
CA GLU A 580 -7.36 5.95 -19.08
C GLU A 580 -6.25 6.92 -19.47
N PHE A 581 -5.20 6.98 -18.64
CA PHE A 581 -3.98 7.71 -18.95
C PHE A 581 -2.97 6.72 -19.52
N GLU A 582 -2.50 6.98 -20.72
CA GLU A 582 -1.60 6.07 -21.45
C GLU A 582 -0.49 6.84 -22.17
N GLN A 583 0.48 6.10 -22.71
CA GLN A 583 1.57 6.64 -23.53
C GLN A 583 2.43 7.68 -22.82
N PHE A 584 2.74 7.46 -21.55
CA PHE A 584 3.73 8.28 -20.84
C PHE A 584 5.12 8.10 -21.46
N PRO A 585 5.88 9.17 -21.66
CA PRO A 585 7.30 9.06 -21.95
C PRO A 585 8.06 8.38 -20.80
N LEU A 586 9.17 7.72 -21.10
CA LEU A 586 9.95 7.01 -20.08
C LEU A 586 10.78 7.96 -19.23
N GLY A 587 10.72 7.77 -17.92
CA GLY A 587 11.66 8.29 -16.94
C GLY A 587 12.02 9.75 -17.08
N ASP A 588 13.31 10.05 -17.27
CA ASP A 588 13.83 11.41 -17.38
C ASP A 588 13.29 12.19 -18.58
N SER A 589 12.85 11.48 -19.62
CA SER A 589 12.21 12.08 -20.80
C SER A 589 10.76 12.51 -20.55
N ASN A 590 10.17 12.17 -19.37
CA ASN A 590 8.81 12.52 -19.01
C ASN A 590 8.74 13.94 -18.40
N TYR A 591 9.18 14.93 -19.19
CA TYR A 591 9.11 16.34 -18.82
C TYR A 591 9.06 17.25 -20.05
N PRO A 592 8.00 18.12 -20.19
CA PRO A 592 6.79 18.15 -19.37
C PRO A 592 6.08 16.79 -19.37
N ILE A 593 5.29 16.50 -18.31
CA ILE A 593 4.53 15.26 -18.26
C ILE A 593 3.37 15.38 -19.27
N SER A 594 3.37 14.51 -20.27
CA SER A 594 2.48 14.65 -21.42
C SER A 594 1.87 13.31 -21.88
N PRO A 595 1.00 12.70 -21.06
CA PRO A 595 0.27 11.48 -21.44
C PRO A 595 -0.86 11.76 -22.42
N LYS A 596 -1.39 10.68 -22.98
CA LYS A 596 -2.68 10.67 -23.65
C LYS A 596 -3.77 10.33 -22.63
N LEU A 597 -4.80 11.17 -22.54
CA LEU A 597 -6.05 10.83 -21.88
C LEU A 597 -6.96 10.19 -22.91
N LYS A 598 -7.18 8.90 -22.81
CA LYS A 598 -8.15 8.16 -23.61
C LYS A 598 -9.50 8.16 -22.92
N ILE A 599 -10.52 8.56 -23.64
CA ILE A 599 -11.92 8.57 -23.21
C ILE A 599 -12.68 7.58 -24.08
N THR A 600 -13.36 6.61 -23.48
CA THR A 600 -14.15 5.58 -24.16
C THR A 600 -15.61 5.67 -23.70
N ASN A 601 -16.53 5.86 -24.62
CA ASN A 601 -17.95 5.86 -24.32
C ASN A 601 -18.50 4.43 -24.31
N ASN A 602 -18.56 3.80 -23.13
CA ASN A 602 -19.14 2.47 -22.97
C ASN A 602 -20.67 2.53 -22.76
N SER A 603 -21.25 3.74 -22.66
CA SER A 603 -22.69 3.91 -22.45
C SER A 603 -23.49 3.62 -23.71
N GLY A 604 -24.80 3.39 -23.57
CA GLY A 604 -25.73 3.24 -24.70
C GLY A 604 -26.14 4.56 -25.38
N THR A 605 -25.56 5.70 -24.96
CA THR A 605 -25.95 7.03 -25.43
C THR A 605 -24.78 7.72 -26.14
N THR A 606 -25.04 8.34 -27.32
CA THR A 606 -24.02 9.15 -27.98
C THR A 606 -23.75 10.43 -27.18
N LEU A 607 -22.48 10.72 -26.92
CA LEU A 607 -22.04 11.98 -26.33
C LEU A 607 -21.90 13.01 -27.45
N PRO A 608 -22.72 14.10 -27.47
CA PRO A 608 -22.68 15.11 -28.53
C PRO A 608 -21.46 16.01 -28.40
N GLY A 609 -21.14 16.72 -29.50
CA GLY A 609 -20.15 17.79 -29.46
C GLY A 609 -20.48 18.82 -28.38
N GLY A 610 -19.44 19.28 -27.69
CA GLY A 610 -19.58 20.18 -26.54
C GLY A 610 -19.83 19.46 -25.20
N THR A 611 -19.92 18.12 -25.15
CA THR A 611 -19.97 17.37 -23.90
C THR A 611 -18.77 17.77 -23.05
N GLU A 612 -19.03 18.17 -21.79
CA GLU A 612 -18.02 18.62 -20.85
C GLU A 612 -17.65 17.49 -19.90
N PHE A 613 -16.35 17.23 -19.78
CA PHE A 613 -15.75 16.34 -18.80
C PHE A 613 -15.08 17.18 -17.72
N ARG A 614 -15.22 16.78 -16.46
CA ARG A 614 -14.49 17.40 -15.36
C ARG A 614 -13.87 16.34 -14.48
N PHE A 615 -12.70 16.63 -13.93
CA PHE A 615 -12.01 15.78 -12.97
C PHE A 615 -11.22 16.61 -11.95
N ASP A 616 -10.80 15.96 -10.87
CA ASP A 616 -9.93 16.54 -9.86
C ASP A 616 -8.54 15.91 -9.92
N TYR A 617 -7.50 16.70 -9.61
CA TYR A 617 -6.17 16.22 -9.27
C TYR A 617 -5.61 16.98 -8.05
N GLY A 618 -4.61 16.38 -7.38
CA GLY A 618 -4.09 16.90 -6.11
C GLY A 618 -3.34 18.22 -6.24
N THR A 619 -3.43 19.06 -5.21
CA THR A 619 -2.71 20.35 -5.12
C THR A 619 -1.19 20.19 -5.00
N SER A 620 -0.68 18.96 -4.90
CA SER A 620 0.75 18.62 -5.04
C SER A 620 1.34 19.01 -6.41
N ALA A 621 0.49 19.16 -7.44
CA ALA A 621 0.87 19.71 -8.74
C ALA A 621 0.25 21.10 -8.92
N PRO A 622 0.88 21.98 -9.71
CA PRO A 622 0.33 23.31 -9.98
C PRO A 622 -1.00 23.25 -10.72
N GLY A 623 -1.87 24.24 -10.48
CA GLY A 623 -3.14 24.41 -11.18
C GLY A 623 -2.98 24.90 -12.63
N ASN A 624 -2.11 24.26 -13.43
CA ASN A 624 -1.75 24.69 -14.78
C ASN A 624 -1.85 23.58 -15.84
N ALA A 625 -2.60 22.51 -15.54
CA ALA A 625 -2.87 21.46 -16.52
C ALA A 625 -3.62 22.02 -17.75
N LYS A 626 -3.19 21.61 -18.94
CA LYS A 626 -3.75 22.03 -20.23
C LYS A 626 -3.64 20.91 -21.26
N ASP A 627 -4.24 21.11 -22.44
CA ASP A 627 -4.14 20.18 -23.56
C ASP A 627 -3.52 20.84 -24.81
N GLN A 628 -3.09 19.97 -25.73
CA GLN A 628 -2.58 20.32 -27.07
C GLN A 628 -3.53 19.84 -28.17
N SER A 629 -4.70 19.31 -27.83
CA SER A 629 -5.67 18.70 -28.76
C SER A 629 -6.85 19.60 -29.07
N GLY A 630 -6.91 20.81 -28.50
CA GLY A 630 -8.00 21.76 -28.77
C GLY A 630 -9.29 21.46 -27.98
N TRP A 631 -9.22 20.73 -26.87
CA TRP A 631 -10.35 20.47 -25.98
C TRP A 631 -10.61 21.60 -24.99
N GLY A 632 -9.75 22.62 -24.96
CA GLY A 632 -9.87 23.77 -24.08
C GLY A 632 -9.68 23.40 -22.60
N THR A 633 -8.82 22.41 -22.31
CA THR A 633 -8.56 21.98 -20.95
C THR A 633 -8.05 23.15 -20.10
N SER A 634 -8.69 23.36 -18.95
CA SER A 634 -8.36 24.43 -18.01
C SER A 634 -8.77 24.07 -16.59
N VAL A 635 -8.01 24.58 -15.62
CA VAL A 635 -8.39 24.55 -14.20
C VAL A 635 -9.46 25.59 -13.97
N ILE A 636 -10.67 25.17 -13.56
CA ILE A 636 -11.84 26.02 -13.36
C ILE A 636 -12.07 26.44 -11.92
N SER A 637 -11.52 25.68 -10.98
CA SER A 637 -11.46 26.02 -9.55
C SER A 637 -10.30 25.32 -8.88
N SER A 638 -9.87 25.85 -7.76
CA SER A 638 -8.81 25.30 -6.93
C SER A 638 -9.13 25.51 -5.46
N ASP A 639 -8.93 24.47 -4.66
CA ASP A 639 -9.01 24.57 -3.21
C ASP A 639 -7.72 25.20 -2.63
N HIS A 640 -6.63 25.17 -3.41
CA HIS A 640 -5.34 25.71 -2.97
C HIS A 640 -5.38 27.24 -2.89
N THR A 641 -5.00 27.77 -1.74
CA THR A 641 -4.95 29.20 -1.47
C THR A 641 -3.69 29.55 -0.69
N GLY A 642 -3.05 30.66 -1.05
CA GLY A 642 -1.91 31.21 -0.34
C GLY A 642 -0.56 30.61 -0.74
N SER A 643 0.41 30.63 0.18
CA SER A 643 1.77 30.15 -0.05
C SER A 643 1.85 28.62 0.09
N ASN A 644 2.76 28.00 -0.65
CA ASN A 644 3.12 26.58 -0.49
C ASN A 644 4.05 26.35 0.72
N VAL A 645 4.72 27.39 1.22
CA VAL A 645 5.59 27.32 2.38
C VAL A 645 4.75 27.07 3.64
N GLY A 646 5.16 26.10 4.45
CA GLY A 646 4.42 25.67 5.64
C GLY A 646 3.17 24.86 5.33
N GLY A 647 3.09 24.27 4.15
CA GLY A 647 2.09 23.31 3.70
C GLY A 647 1.15 23.82 2.61
N LEU A 648 0.74 22.89 1.76
CA LEU A 648 -0.28 23.11 0.73
C LEU A 648 -1.64 23.37 1.39
N LYS A 649 -2.46 24.18 0.75
CA LYS A 649 -3.82 24.53 1.21
C LYS A 649 -4.83 23.92 0.28
N GLY A 650 -5.82 23.22 0.85
CA GLY A 650 -6.84 22.50 0.06
C GLY A 650 -6.32 21.25 -0.64
N ASP A 651 -7.23 20.44 -1.14
CA ASP A 651 -6.93 19.09 -1.63
C ASP A 651 -6.82 19.01 -3.16
N HIS A 652 -7.68 19.78 -3.90
CA HIS A 652 -7.89 19.53 -5.32
C HIS A 652 -7.84 20.80 -6.19
N HIS A 653 -7.42 20.57 -7.44
CA HIS A 653 -7.73 21.42 -8.58
C HIS A 653 -8.83 20.75 -9.41
N ARG A 654 -9.91 21.47 -9.74
CA ARG A 654 -10.97 21.02 -10.63
C ARG A 654 -10.67 21.42 -12.06
N VAL A 655 -10.61 20.46 -12.96
CA VAL A 655 -10.33 20.65 -14.40
C VAL A 655 -11.59 20.48 -15.21
N SER A 656 -11.75 21.29 -16.26
CA SER A 656 -12.75 21.13 -17.32
C SER A 656 -12.09 20.95 -18.67
N LEU A 657 -12.63 20.06 -19.49
CA LEU A 657 -12.31 19.88 -20.90
C LEU A 657 -13.57 19.51 -21.66
N LYS A 658 -13.66 19.91 -22.94
CA LYS A 658 -14.88 19.75 -23.73
C LYS A 658 -14.60 19.03 -25.05
N LEU A 659 -15.43 18.04 -25.34
CA LEU A 659 -15.46 17.42 -26.66
C LEU A 659 -15.67 18.50 -27.73
N PRO A 660 -14.82 18.62 -28.77
CA PRO A 660 -15.00 19.61 -29.82
C PRO A 660 -16.41 19.61 -30.39
N ALA A 661 -16.97 20.81 -30.69
CA ALA A 661 -18.36 20.97 -31.11
C ALA A 661 -18.71 20.17 -32.37
N TRP A 662 -17.73 19.90 -33.23
CA TRP A 662 -17.89 19.14 -34.47
C TRP A 662 -17.79 17.62 -34.28
N GLN A 663 -17.36 17.15 -33.11
CA GLN A 663 -17.12 15.75 -32.79
C GLN A 663 -18.22 15.20 -31.89
N SER A 664 -18.72 14.01 -32.21
CA SER A 664 -19.55 13.23 -31.28
C SER A 664 -18.85 11.90 -30.96
N LEU A 665 -19.16 11.32 -29.82
CA LEU A 665 -18.60 10.03 -29.39
C LEU A 665 -19.76 9.04 -29.26
N ALA A 666 -19.89 8.17 -30.26
CA ALA A 666 -20.93 7.14 -30.30
C ALA A 666 -20.66 6.05 -29.24
N PRO A 667 -21.66 5.23 -28.84
CA PRO A 667 -21.45 4.04 -28.04
C PRO A 667 -20.32 3.15 -28.57
N GLY A 668 -19.39 2.75 -27.70
CA GLY A 668 -18.20 1.94 -28.03
C GLY A 668 -17.04 2.74 -28.66
N ALA A 669 -17.22 4.00 -29.02
CA ALA A 669 -16.15 4.80 -29.61
C ALA A 669 -15.22 5.38 -28.54
N SER A 670 -13.96 5.62 -28.95
CA SER A 670 -12.93 6.23 -28.11
C SER A 670 -12.33 7.47 -28.80
N THR A 671 -11.78 8.37 -27.99
CA THR A 671 -11.00 9.53 -28.45
C THR A 671 -9.87 9.80 -27.47
N THR A 672 -8.86 10.55 -27.90
CA THR A 672 -7.71 10.88 -27.07
C THR A 672 -7.49 12.37 -26.95
N VAL A 673 -6.98 12.81 -25.80
CA VAL A 673 -6.61 14.20 -25.50
C VAL A 673 -5.16 14.24 -25.08
N ASP A 674 -4.36 15.11 -25.69
CA ASP A 674 -2.94 15.30 -25.35
C ASP A 674 -2.83 16.25 -24.15
N LEU A 675 -2.70 15.71 -22.95
CA LEU A 675 -2.54 16.51 -21.75
C LEU A 675 -1.10 16.93 -21.50
N VAL A 676 -0.94 18.07 -20.80
CA VAL A 676 0.38 18.56 -20.33
C VAL A 676 0.23 19.12 -18.93
N TYR A 677 1.12 18.67 -18.04
CA TYR A 677 1.30 19.18 -16.68
C TYR A 677 2.77 19.02 -16.24
N TYR A 678 3.17 19.52 -15.08
CA TYR A 678 4.61 19.71 -14.79
C TYR A 678 5.14 19.00 -13.55
N LEU A 679 4.33 18.77 -12.53
CA LEU A 679 4.66 17.88 -11.41
C LEU A 679 3.78 16.64 -11.48
N PRO A 680 4.24 15.47 -10.96
CA PRO A 680 3.45 14.25 -11.01
C PRO A 680 2.12 14.41 -10.26
N VAL A 681 1.09 13.80 -10.80
CA VAL A 681 -0.23 13.69 -10.20
C VAL A 681 -0.56 12.22 -10.00
N SER A 682 -1.29 11.89 -8.94
CA SER A 682 -1.91 10.58 -8.82
C SER A 682 -3.07 10.46 -9.82
N THR A 683 -3.69 9.31 -9.94
CA THR A 683 -4.81 9.10 -10.85
C THR A 683 -5.89 10.15 -10.64
N PRO A 684 -6.22 10.98 -11.66
CA PRO A 684 -7.32 11.93 -11.56
C PRO A 684 -8.63 11.26 -11.15
N SER A 685 -9.43 11.95 -10.36
CA SER A 685 -10.60 11.39 -9.70
C SER A 685 -11.81 12.32 -9.78
N ASN A 686 -12.93 11.89 -9.20
CA ASN A 686 -14.17 12.66 -9.11
C ASN A 686 -14.67 13.13 -10.49
N TRP A 687 -14.59 12.23 -11.46
CA TRP A 687 -14.99 12.51 -12.83
C TRP A 687 -16.48 12.74 -12.96
N THR A 688 -16.82 13.77 -13.71
CA THR A 688 -18.19 14.03 -14.14
C THR A 688 -18.28 14.29 -15.64
N VAL A 689 -19.41 13.93 -16.24
CA VAL A 689 -19.74 14.14 -17.64
C VAL A 689 -21.04 14.93 -17.70
N THR A 690 -21.05 16.04 -18.47
CA THR A 690 -22.20 16.93 -18.59
C THR A 690 -22.57 17.11 -20.06
N PHE A 691 -23.81 16.80 -20.41
CA PHE A 691 -24.43 17.08 -21.71
C PHE A 691 -25.94 17.17 -21.58
N GLY A 692 -26.61 17.88 -22.53
CA GLY A 692 -28.05 18.04 -22.50
C GLY A 692 -28.59 18.71 -21.21
N GLY A 693 -27.75 19.49 -20.51
CA GLY A 693 -28.12 20.16 -19.26
C GLY A 693 -28.09 19.25 -18.02
N LYS A 694 -27.62 18.02 -18.13
CA LYS A 694 -27.53 17.06 -17.04
C LYS A 694 -26.10 16.58 -16.81
N SER A 695 -25.73 16.39 -15.55
CA SER A 695 -24.42 15.89 -15.13
C SER A 695 -24.53 14.47 -14.57
N TYR A 696 -23.54 13.66 -14.88
CA TYR A 696 -23.39 12.28 -14.44
C TYR A 696 -21.99 12.09 -13.83
N ALA A 697 -21.86 11.22 -12.81
CA ALA A 697 -20.57 10.70 -12.40
C ALA A 697 -20.12 9.59 -13.37
N LEU A 698 -18.82 9.31 -13.48
CA LEU A 698 -18.38 8.05 -14.07
C LEU A 698 -18.72 6.90 -13.10
N THR A 699 -18.94 5.69 -13.65
CA THR A 699 -19.33 4.53 -12.83
C THR A 699 -18.36 4.29 -11.67
N GLY A 700 -17.05 4.45 -11.88
CA GLY A 700 -16.01 4.33 -10.84
C GLY A 700 -15.91 5.51 -9.86
N ASP A 701 -16.67 6.59 -10.11
CA ASP A 701 -16.64 7.82 -9.31
C ASP A 701 -17.98 8.14 -8.63
N LEU A 702 -18.97 7.23 -8.73
CA LEU A 702 -20.21 7.35 -7.97
C LEU A 702 -19.91 7.47 -6.48
N ALA A 703 -20.65 8.37 -5.83
CA ALA A 703 -20.59 8.45 -4.38
C ALA A 703 -21.00 7.11 -3.77
N ARG A 704 -20.26 6.67 -2.75
CA ARG A 704 -20.53 5.44 -2.01
C ARG A 704 -22.00 5.36 -1.55
N GLY A 705 -22.61 4.21 -1.77
CA GLY A 705 -24.04 3.96 -1.42
C GLY A 705 -25.05 4.53 -2.40
N THR A 706 -24.60 5.06 -3.56
CA THR A 706 -25.47 5.53 -4.64
C THR A 706 -25.58 4.43 -5.71
N THR A 707 -26.84 4.04 -6.04
CA THR A 707 -27.15 3.00 -7.06
C THR A 707 -27.75 3.60 -8.32
N GLY A 708 -27.48 4.86 -8.63
CA GLY A 708 -28.08 5.58 -9.77
C GLY A 708 -27.63 5.04 -11.12
N ALA A 709 -28.57 4.46 -11.90
CA ALA A 709 -28.33 4.14 -13.30
C ALA A 709 -28.51 5.39 -14.17
N GLY A 710 -27.49 5.73 -14.96
CA GLY A 710 -27.58 6.77 -15.99
C GLY A 710 -28.20 6.24 -17.29
N PRO A 711 -28.37 7.11 -18.34
CA PRO A 711 -28.92 6.69 -19.62
C PRO A 711 -28.07 5.58 -20.26
N GLY A 712 -28.72 4.49 -20.66
CA GLY A 712 -28.07 3.36 -21.33
C GLY A 712 -27.35 2.38 -20.41
N THR A 713 -27.43 2.53 -19.09
CA THR A 713 -27.03 1.48 -18.16
C THR A 713 -28.13 0.40 -18.17
N PRO A 714 -27.81 -0.88 -18.43
CA PRO A 714 -28.82 -1.94 -18.35
C PRO A 714 -29.36 -1.99 -16.92
N THR A 715 -30.66 -1.69 -16.76
CA THR A 715 -31.32 -1.94 -15.48
C THR A 715 -31.22 -3.42 -15.22
N PRO A 716 -30.77 -3.90 -14.05
CA PRO A 716 -30.83 -5.30 -13.73
C PRO A 716 -32.30 -5.73 -13.83
N THR A 717 -32.61 -6.58 -14.80
CA THR A 717 -33.94 -7.14 -14.96
C THR A 717 -34.21 -7.96 -13.70
N PRO A 718 -35.28 -7.67 -12.93
CA PRO A 718 -35.60 -8.49 -11.78
C PRO A 718 -35.78 -9.92 -12.28
N THR A 719 -35.03 -10.85 -11.70
CA THR A 719 -35.16 -12.29 -11.98
C THR A 719 -36.62 -12.65 -11.72
N PRO A 720 -37.36 -13.18 -12.72
CA PRO A 720 -38.74 -13.53 -12.50
C PRO A 720 -38.84 -14.57 -11.41
N THR A 721 -39.65 -14.28 -10.40
CA THR A 721 -40.02 -15.26 -9.36
C THR A 721 -40.62 -16.49 -10.05
N PRO A 722 -40.10 -17.70 -9.83
CA PRO A 722 -40.64 -18.88 -10.48
C PRO A 722 -42.08 -19.10 -10.03
N THR A 723 -42.99 -19.02 -10.97
CA THR A 723 -44.39 -19.43 -10.79
C THR A 723 -44.42 -20.97 -10.64
N PRO A 724 -45.14 -21.57 -9.67
CA PRO A 724 -45.18 -23.00 -9.53
C PRO A 724 -45.83 -23.65 -10.75
N THR A 725 -45.08 -24.52 -11.41
CA THR A 725 -45.53 -25.31 -12.57
C THR A 725 -46.41 -26.46 -12.09
N PRO A 726 -47.59 -26.73 -12.73
CA PRO A 726 -48.31 -27.94 -12.47
C PRO A 726 -47.62 -29.17 -13.05
N THR A 727 -47.54 -30.23 -12.27
CA THR A 727 -47.04 -31.52 -12.67
C THR A 727 -47.86 -32.15 -13.77
N GLY A 728 -47.24 -32.30 -14.92
CA GLY A 728 -47.74 -33.11 -16.05
C GLY A 728 -46.63 -33.90 -16.67
N SER A 729 -46.69 -35.23 -16.59
CA SER A 729 -45.73 -36.15 -17.18
C SER A 729 -45.89 -36.19 -18.68
N GLY A 730 -44.81 -35.85 -19.42
CA GLY A 730 -44.68 -36.10 -20.87
C GLY A 730 -43.22 -36.04 -21.18
N SER A 731 -42.72 -37.08 -21.85
CA SER A 731 -41.33 -37.18 -22.36
C SER A 731 -41.02 -36.02 -23.32
N PRO A 732 -39.90 -35.29 -23.19
CA PRO A 732 -39.62 -34.18 -24.10
C PRO A 732 -38.95 -34.66 -25.40
N ASP A 733 -39.46 -34.16 -26.52
CA ASP A 733 -38.74 -34.07 -27.76
C ASP A 733 -37.50 -33.20 -27.61
N PRO A 734 -36.41 -33.38 -28.39
CA PRO A 734 -35.18 -32.61 -28.28
C PRO A 734 -35.42 -31.13 -28.55
N VAL A 735 -35.06 -30.30 -27.60
CA VAL A 735 -35.14 -28.83 -27.69
C VAL A 735 -34.10 -28.37 -28.71
N GLU A 736 -34.55 -27.75 -29.79
CA GLU A 736 -33.67 -27.14 -30.79
C GLU A 736 -33.09 -25.84 -30.25
N CYS A 737 -31.74 -25.71 -30.23
CA CYS A 737 -31.08 -24.51 -29.77
C CYS A 737 -31.41 -23.31 -30.69
N ALA A 738 -31.74 -22.19 -30.10
CA ALA A 738 -32.08 -20.97 -30.84
C ALA A 738 -30.87 -20.29 -31.53
N ALA A 739 -29.64 -20.63 -31.15
CA ALA A 739 -28.43 -20.12 -31.77
C ALA A 739 -28.07 -20.96 -33.04
N PRO A 740 -27.47 -20.36 -34.10
CA PRO A 740 -27.00 -21.06 -35.27
C PRO A 740 -25.98 -22.15 -34.90
N ALA A 741 -26.04 -23.31 -35.61
CA ALA A 741 -25.08 -24.38 -35.40
C ALA A 741 -23.65 -23.92 -35.71
N TRP A 742 -22.70 -24.29 -34.87
CA TRP A 742 -21.28 -24.05 -35.10
C TRP A 742 -20.80 -24.76 -36.40
N ASN A 743 -19.89 -24.09 -37.11
CA ASN A 743 -19.31 -24.63 -38.35
C ASN A 743 -17.81 -24.31 -38.38
N THR A 744 -17.00 -25.35 -38.56
CA THR A 744 -15.53 -25.27 -38.58
C THR A 744 -14.95 -24.38 -39.69
N ALA A 745 -15.68 -24.17 -40.81
CA ALA A 745 -15.23 -23.31 -41.90
C ALA A 745 -15.57 -21.83 -41.70
N THR A 746 -16.44 -21.51 -40.73
CA THR A 746 -16.91 -20.16 -40.46
C THR A 746 -15.99 -19.45 -39.50
N ALA A 747 -15.70 -18.16 -39.74
CA ALA A 747 -15.00 -17.31 -38.80
C ALA A 747 -16.00 -16.59 -37.88
N TYR A 748 -15.76 -16.63 -36.56
CA TYR A 748 -16.60 -16.03 -35.56
C TYR A 748 -15.84 -14.88 -34.87
N GLY A 749 -16.42 -13.68 -34.83
CA GLY A 749 -15.90 -12.55 -34.08
C GLY A 749 -16.19 -12.75 -32.60
N GLY A 750 -15.44 -12.03 -31.73
CA GLY A 750 -15.72 -12.03 -30.29
C GLY A 750 -17.17 -11.59 -30.01
N GLY A 751 -17.87 -12.36 -29.17
CA GLY A 751 -19.28 -12.18 -28.84
C GLY A 751 -20.27 -12.95 -29.73
N SER A 752 -19.82 -13.65 -30.79
CA SER A 752 -20.68 -14.50 -31.62
C SER A 752 -21.24 -15.68 -30.83
N THR A 753 -22.55 -15.98 -31.02
CA THR A 753 -23.22 -17.12 -30.37
C THR A 753 -23.49 -18.24 -31.38
N VAL A 754 -23.20 -19.47 -30.95
CA VAL A 754 -23.44 -20.66 -31.75
C VAL A 754 -24.01 -21.79 -30.89
N SER A 755 -24.69 -22.77 -31.50
CA SER A 755 -25.03 -24.03 -30.83
C SER A 755 -24.07 -25.14 -31.24
N HIS A 756 -23.67 -25.97 -30.28
CA HIS A 756 -22.85 -27.12 -30.47
C HIS A 756 -23.09 -28.14 -29.35
N GLU A 757 -23.31 -29.41 -29.72
CA GLU A 757 -23.57 -30.54 -28.81
C GLU A 757 -24.64 -30.26 -27.72
N GLY A 758 -25.75 -29.60 -28.10
CA GLY A 758 -26.88 -29.31 -27.20
C GLY A 758 -26.62 -28.16 -26.22
N HIS A 759 -25.53 -27.41 -26.39
CA HIS A 759 -25.21 -26.22 -25.61
C HIS A 759 -25.16 -25.00 -26.51
N THR A 760 -25.41 -23.82 -25.92
CA THR A 760 -25.15 -22.52 -26.54
C THR A 760 -23.79 -22.00 -26.08
N TRP A 761 -22.95 -21.62 -27.07
CA TRP A 761 -21.58 -21.17 -26.85
C TRP A 761 -21.40 -19.74 -27.33
N LYS A 762 -20.60 -18.94 -26.63
CA LYS A 762 -20.24 -17.58 -27.00
C LYS A 762 -18.73 -17.47 -27.21
N SER A 763 -18.29 -16.93 -28.35
CA SER A 763 -16.87 -16.68 -28.58
C SER A 763 -16.39 -15.50 -27.72
N LYS A 764 -15.28 -15.70 -26.99
CA LYS A 764 -14.62 -14.68 -26.17
C LYS A 764 -13.84 -13.69 -27.04
N TRP A 765 -13.27 -14.18 -28.15
CA TRP A 765 -12.53 -13.41 -29.17
C TRP A 765 -12.68 -14.04 -30.55
N TRP A 766 -12.03 -13.49 -31.56
CA TRP A 766 -12.09 -14.02 -32.93
C TRP A 766 -11.52 -15.45 -33.00
N THR A 767 -12.25 -16.33 -33.69
CA THR A 767 -11.84 -17.72 -33.89
C THR A 767 -12.31 -18.27 -35.26
N LYS A 768 -11.59 -19.26 -35.74
CA LYS A 768 -11.99 -20.07 -36.89
C LYS A 768 -11.43 -21.48 -36.75
N GLY A 769 -12.29 -22.47 -36.82
CA GLY A 769 -11.89 -23.88 -36.77
C GLY A 769 -11.76 -24.46 -35.37
N GLU A 770 -11.81 -23.66 -34.33
CA GLU A 770 -11.80 -24.15 -32.96
C GLU A 770 -13.19 -24.57 -32.52
N GLU A 771 -13.33 -25.83 -32.15
CA GLU A 771 -14.61 -26.45 -31.77
C GLU A 771 -15.02 -26.09 -30.34
N PRO A 772 -16.28 -25.61 -30.11
CA PRO A 772 -16.79 -25.38 -28.79
C PRO A 772 -16.72 -26.61 -27.89
N GLY A 773 -16.29 -26.42 -26.61
CA GLY A 773 -16.18 -27.50 -25.63
C GLY A 773 -14.85 -28.23 -25.60
N THR A 774 -14.00 -28.08 -26.64
CA THR A 774 -12.74 -28.85 -26.74
C THR A 774 -11.52 -28.20 -26.12
N THR A 775 -11.57 -26.89 -25.82
CA THR A 775 -10.42 -26.08 -25.36
C THR A 775 -10.45 -25.70 -23.89
N GLY A 776 -11.39 -26.25 -23.12
CA GLY A 776 -11.54 -26.03 -21.68
C GLY A 776 -11.92 -24.59 -21.31
N GLU A 777 -11.88 -24.26 -20.03
CA GLU A 777 -12.31 -22.97 -19.45
C GLU A 777 -11.53 -21.77 -20.04
N TRP A 778 -10.30 -21.98 -20.46
CA TRP A 778 -9.43 -20.94 -21.05
C TRP A 778 -9.51 -20.87 -22.57
N GLY A 779 -10.34 -21.71 -23.19
CA GLY A 779 -10.54 -21.73 -24.64
C GLY A 779 -11.35 -20.51 -25.12
N VAL A 780 -11.40 -20.38 -26.44
CA VAL A 780 -12.08 -19.31 -27.16
C VAL A 780 -13.60 -19.28 -26.94
N TRP A 781 -14.19 -20.40 -26.53
CA TRP A 781 -15.62 -20.54 -26.32
C TRP A 781 -16.01 -20.53 -24.84
N GLN A 782 -17.00 -19.76 -24.50
CA GLN A 782 -17.67 -19.75 -23.22
C GLN A 782 -18.98 -20.53 -23.34
N ASP A 783 -19.17 -21.53 -22.49
CA ASP A 783 -20.44 -22.24 -22.39
C ASP A 783 -21.49 -21.35 -21.74
N LEU A 784 -22.63 -21.17 -22.39
CA LEU A 784 -23.77 -20.43 -21.88
C LEU A 784 -24.87 -21.33 -21.28
N GLY A 785 -24.64 -22.65 -21.30
CA GLY A 785 -25.55 -23.67 -20.80
C GLY A 785 -26.24 -24.47 -21.90
N ALA A 786 -26.92 -25.52 -21.42
CA ALA A 786 -27.69 -26.42 -22.32
C ALA A 786 -28.89 -25.68 -22.92
N CYS A 787 -29.21 -25.99 -24.15
CA CYS A 787 -30.38 -25.45 -24.81
C CYS A 787 -31.68 -26.03 -24.17
#